data_44e329d6a0b270e4f6371cdf318cf8e2
#
_entry.id   44e329d6a0b270e4f6371cdf318cf8e2
#
_cell.length_a   1.000
_cell.length_b   1.000
_cell.length_c   1.000
_cell.angle_alpha   90.00
_cell.angle_beta   90.00
_cell.angle_gamma   90.00
#
_symmetry.space_group_name_H-M   'P 1'
#
loop_
_entity.id
_entity.type
_entity.pdbx_description
1 polymer ?
#
loop_
_entity_poly.entity_id
_entity_poly.type
_entity_poly.pdbx_seq_one_letter_code
_entity_poly.pdbx_strand_id
1 'polypeptide(L)'
;MIGFTSGMLATDHSMEVTYNESFEKYNIEDGHFRLSAAPDESFIKNIEDENDVKLYDISYKEVTAGKNKYRIFVNREKVNKASLMDGRLPEKSDELGIDRLFAKNNSLKIGDTVKLKGKSFKIVGLIALSDYSALFPKNTDTIFNAQDFTVATVTSEGFDRLSDAATTPVFAWKNSKNLSETKQKKLYDDLAKYIAIKAAYQQITLDEFIPAKENQAIIFTGNDMGRDQSVILVLLAIVMIIMAFIFAITTLSMIDKESKSVGTLLASGYTRAELTWHYMRIPILISLLSAILGNILGYTYFKGLVAGLYYNSYSLPPFKMTWSSYAFYATTVSTIIIVLLVNLLIISYSLRRSPLKFLRHDLKRNKSKNATKLPPLSFMSRFRLRVILQNKGNFLVLFLGVVFASTLMIYSMTMQTLFIHYKDTVAKTAPAKYQYVLKTPTETANKDAEKICVSTLKYKQKGFENPDDIYVLGVPDKSAYYKNMPKLPKDDKSVLVSDSYLQKYDLKVGDRIKLTTEYKDKSYTYKIAGSYEYKQGLSVFMRQSLFRKDFDKPDDWFNSYLTNEKLNDIPESNIHVINTPEDYTAIADQMLNSMAGIFEMVVLVSAIMSIILAYLVTKVILDNNVVSISLIKILGYRSSEIAKLYVISSAIIFMISLVLSIPIGTKIMAVSYKISTSSFSGWVDLYISTSVYVKTLIISVASFVVSAALQFRHIKRIPISEALKNNE
;
A
#
# COMPACT_ATOMS: atom_id res chain seq x y z
N MET A 1 4.21 3.04 -18.66
CA MET A 1 4.94 3.30 -17.42
C MET A 1 4.84 4.75 -16.98
N ILE A 2 5.32 5.73 -17.77
CA ILE A 2 5.16 7.17 -17.41
C ILE A 2 3.71 7.47 -17.00
N GLY A 3 2.72 6.99 -17.78
CA GLY A 3 1.31 7.22 -17.46
C GLY A 3 0.85 6.61 -16.14
N PHE A 4 1.27 5.40 -15.85
CA PHE A 4 0.92 4.75 -14.58
C PHE A 4 1.52 5.48 -13.37
N THR A 5 2.83 5.73 -13.39
CA THR A 5 3.52 6.40 -12.27
C THR A 5 3.12 7.87 -12.15
N SER A 6 2.92 8.58 -13.27
CA SER A 6 2.42 9.96 -13.28
C SER A 6 1.00 10.03 -12.73
N GLY A 7 0.11 9.12 -13.17
CA GLY A 7 -1.25 9.02 -12.65
C GLY A 7 -1.29 8.73 -11.16
N MET A 8 -0.40 7.85 -10.68
CA MET A 8 -0.31 7.49 -9.27
C MET A 8 0.13 8.67 -8.42
N LEU A 9 1.29 9.27 -8.71
CA LEU A 9 1.80 10.40 -7.91
C LEU A 9 0.91 11.66 -8.00
N ALA A 10 0.31 11.93 -9.17
CA ALA A 10 -0.54 13.10 -9.33
C ALA A 10 -1.92 12.91 -8.65
N THR A 11 -2.46 11.68 -8.66
CA THR A 11 -3.70 11.38 -7.93
C THR A 11 -3.48 11.41 -6.42
N ASP A 12 -2.39 10.85 -5.94
CA ASP A 12 -1.95 10.87 -4.55
C ASP A 12 -1.92 12.31 -4.02
N HIS A 13 -1.19 13.18 -4.72
CA HIS A 13 -1.15 14.60 -4.42
C HIS A 13 -2.54 15.27 -4.45
N SER A 14 -3.37 14.94 -5.44
CA SER A 14 -4.71 15.50 -5.55
C SER A 14 -5.65 15.07 -4.43
N MET A 15 -5.49 13.83 -3.96
CA MET A 15 -6.22 13.31 -2.80
C MET A 15 -5.78 14.00 -1.51
N GLU A 16 -4.48 14.18 -1.31
CA GLU A 16 -3.93 14.92 -0.17
C GLU A 16 -4.44 16.36 -0.13
N VAL A 17 -4.43 17.06 -1.28
CA VAL A 17 -5.01 18.41 -1.40
C VAL A 17 -6.49 18.40 -1.05
N THR A 18 -7.27 17.44 -1.59
CA THR A 18 -8.71 17.34 -1.30
C THR A 18 -8.99 17.10 0.18
N TYR A 19 -8.19 16.22 0.81
CA TYR A 19 -8.30 15.95 2.24
C TYR A 19 -8.00 17.21 3.06
N ASN A 20 -6.91 17.89 2.78
CA ASN A 20 -6.52 19.11 3.51
C ASN A 20 -7.52 20.25 3.31
N GLU A 21 -8.00 20.49 2.08
CA GLU A 21 -9.02 21.51 1.79
C GLU A 21 -10.36 21.18 2.44
N SER A 22 -10.64 19.93 2.74
CA SER A 22 -11.91 19.50 3.35
C SER A 22 -12.11 20.10 4.75
N PHE A 23 -11.03 20.35 5.50
CA PHE A 23 -11.09 20.92 6.84
C PHE A 23 -11.71 22.31 6.84
N GLU A 24 -11.32 23.16 5.92
CA GLU A 24 -11.86 24.51 5.78
C GLU A 24 -13.25 24.47 5.10
N LYS A 25 -13.35 23.75 3.97
CA LYS A 25 -14.55 23.70 3.14
C LYS A 25 -15.78 23.18 3.90
N TYR A 26 -15.60 22.14 4.70
CA TYR A 26 -16.69 21.51 5.47
C TYR A 26 -16.69 21.95 6.94
N ASN A 27 -15.84 22.93 7.29
CA ASN A 27 -15.69 23.46 8.64
C ASN A 27 -15.52 22.34 9.68
N ILE A 28 -14.50 21.49 9.48
CA ILE A 28 -14.24 20.36 10.38
C ILE A 28 -13.88 20.87 11.77
N GLU A 29 -14.39 20.22 12.80
CA GLU A 29 -14.15 20.53 14.21
C GLU A 29 -12.68 20.61 14.58
N ASP A 30 -12.35 21.31 15.66
CA ASP A 30 -11.03 21.27 16.30
C ASP A 30 -10.97 20.18 17.39
N GLY A 31 -12.12 19.58 17.71
CA GLY A 31 -12.33 18.45 18.58
C GLY A 31 -13.78 18.36 19.03
N HIS A 32 -14.10 17.28 19.73
CA HIS A 32 -15.42 17.07 20.31
C HIS A 32 -15.32 16.43 21.71
N PHE A 33 -16.39 16.56 22.47
CA PHE A 33 -16.55 15.86 23.75
C PHE A 33 -17.94 15.25 23.85
N ARG A 34 -18.02 14.16 24.61
CA ARG A 34 -19.25 13.44 24.86
C ARG A 34 -19.60 13.49 26.35
N LEU A 35 -20.87 13.72 26.63
CA LEU A 35 -21.42 13.74 27.98
C LEU A 35 -22.35 12.55 28.21
N SER A 36 -22.51 12.13 29.48
CA SER A 36 -23.41 11.04 29.84
C SER A 36 -24.90 11.40 29.68
N ALA A 37 -25.24 12.69 29.71
CA ALA A 37 -26.59 13.21 29.48
C ALA A 37 -26.52 14.61 28.85
N ALA A 38 -27.64 15.05 28.28
CA ALA A 38 -27.75 16.40 27.70
C ALA A 38 -27.62 17.48 28.80
N PRO A 39 -26.71 18.45 28.68
CA PRO A 39 -26.59 19.55 29.61
C PRO A 39 -27.69 20.62 29.39
N ASP A 40 -27.82 21.52 30.33
CA ASP A 40 -28.69 22.69 30.17
C ASP A 40 -28.08 23.79 29.23
N GLU A 41 -28.91 24.74 28.78
CA GLU A 41 -28.46 25.80 27.90
C GLU A 41 -27.37 26.69 28.52
N SER A 42 -27.36 26.85 29.85
CA SER A 42 -26.35 27.63 30.56
C SER A 42 -24.96 27.02 30.50
N PHE A 43 -24.88 25.69 30.43
CA PHE A 43 -23.62 24.96 30.29
C PHE A 43 -22.84 25.34 29.03
N ILE A 44 -23.53 25.33 27.88
CA ILE A 44 -22.95 25.68 26.57
C ILE A 44 -22.40 27.08 26.61
N LYS A 45 -23.25 28.06 27.02
CA LYS A 45 -22.89 29.47 27.08
C LYS A 45 -21.69 29.73 28.00
N ASN A 46 -21.67 29.12 29.20
CA ASN A 46 -20.58 29.27 30.13
C ASN A 46 -19.23 28.75 29.57
N ILE A 47 -19.25 27.66 28.79
CA ILE A 47 -18.01 27.14 28.19
C ILE A 47 -17.52 28.11 27.09
N GLU A 48 -18.42 28.59 26.24
CA GLU A 48 -18.07 29.51 25.15
C GLU A 48 -17.52 30.82 25.67
N ASP A 49 -18.14 31.41 26.71
CA ASP A 49 -17.76 32.69 27.28
C ASP A 49 -16.38 32.65 27.99
N GLU A 50 -16.02 31.51 28.59
CA GLU A 50 -14.82 31.35 29.40
C GLU A 50 -13.61 30.78 28.68
N ASN A 51 -13.76 30.16 27.49
CA ASN A 51 -12.71 29.34 26.90
C ASN A 51 -12.31 29.69 25.46
N ASP A 52 -12.68 30.84 24.91
CA ASP A 52 -12.33 31.24 23.52
C ASP A 52 -12.69 30.16 22.46
N VAL A 53 -13.74 29.37 22.69
CA VAL A 53 -14.23 28.35 21.78
C VAL A 53 -15.69 28.57 21.44
N LYS A 54 -16.13 28.01 20.31
CA LYS A 54 -17.52 27.96 19.91
C LYS A 54 -17.99 26.52 19.83
N LEU A 55 -19.12 26.22 20.46
CA LEU A 55 -19.67 24.87 20.57
C LEU A 55 -20.78 24.65 19.53
N TYR A 56 -20.89 23.41 19.05
CA TYR A 56 -21.90 22.98 18.13
C TYR A 56 -22.43 21.61 18.55
N ASP A 57 -23.73 21.49 18.66
CA ASP A 57 -24.37 20.19 18.91
C ASP A 57 -24.24 19.28 17.68
N ILE A 58 -23.59 18.16 17.86
CA ILE A 58 -23.42 17.07 16.88
C ILE A 58 -23.88 15.73 17.47
N SER A 59 -24.86 15.78 18.38
CA SER A 59 -25.44 14.60 19.00
C SER A 59 -25.98 13.62 17.97
N TYR A 60 -25.88 12.35 18.29
CA TYR A 60 -26.28 11.27 17.39
C TYR A 60 -27.12 10.20 18.08
N LYS A 61 -27.78 9.38 17.26
CA LYS A 61 -28.40 8.12 17.69
C LYS A 61 -27.70 6.94 17.04
N GLU A 62 -27.41 5.89 17.79
CA GLU A 62 -26.90 4.64 17.24
C GLU A 62 -28.02 3.60 17.13
N VAL A 63 -28.13 3.01 15.93
CA VAL A 63 -29.13 1.99 15.62
C VAL A 63 -28.48 0.82 14.95
N THR A 64 -28.70 -0.39 15.49
CA THR A 64 -28.26 -1.64 14.86
C THR A 64 -29.38 -2.23 14.02
N ALA A 65 -29.11 -2.54 12.77
CA ALA A 65 -30.02 -3.22 11.84
C ALA A 65 -29.31 -4.43 11.24
N GLY A 66 -29.67 -5.64 11.70
CA GLY A 66 -28.92 -6.86 11.38
C GLY A 66 -27.53 -6.81 12.00
N LYS A 67 -26.50 -6.97 11.18
CA LYS A 67 -25.08 -6.83 11.60
C LYS A 67 -24.57 -5.38 11.53
N ASN A 68 -25.31 -4.51 10.85
CA ASN A 68 -24.85 -3.16 10.53
C ASN A 68 -25.22 -2.16 11.61
N LYS A 69 -24.26 -1.31 11.98
CA LYS A 69 -24.42 -0.25 12.97
C LYS A 69 -24.45 1.11 12.28
N TYR A 70 -25.53 1.85 12.51
CA TYR A 70 -25.77 3.18 11.93
C TYR A 70 -25.63 4.24 13.01
N ARG A 71 -24.71 5.20 12.81
CA ARG A 71 -24.62 6.42 13.61
C ARG A 71 -25.30 7.55 12.85
N ILE A 72 -26.45 8.01 13.37
CA ILE A 72 -27.35 8.90 12.66
C ILE A 72 -27.29 10.28 13.27
N PHE A 73 -27.00 11.26 12.43
CA PHE A 73 -26.92 12.68 12.78
C PHE A 73 -28.08 13.45 12.14
N VAL A 74 -28.45 14.58 12.72
CA VAL A 74 -29.23 15.60 12.02
C VAL A 74 -28.34 16.24 10.95
N ASN A 75 -28.92 16.68 9.82
CA ASN A 75 -28.18 17.43 8.79
C ASN A 75 -27.39 18.58 9.41
N ARG A 76 -26.07 18.56 9.24
CA ARG A 76 -25.14 19.53 9.84
C ARG A 76 -24.82 20.66 8.88
N GLU A 77 -25.17 21.90 9.24
CA GLU A 77 -25.01 23.10 8.40
C GLU A 77 -23.81 23.97 8.79
N LYS A 78 -23.41 23.94 10.06
CA LYS A 78 -22.42 24.88 10.62
C LYS A 78 -21.03 24.27 10.74
N VAL A 79 -20.93 23.08 11.33
CA VAL A 79 -19.67 22.34 11.59
C VAL A 79 -19.80 20.93 11.03
N ASN A 80 -18.70 20.32 10.65
CA ASN A 80 -18.64 18.94 10.11
C ASN A 80 -19.69 18.70 9.00
N LYS A 81 -19.76 19.61 8.03
CA LYS A 81 -20.77 19.56 6.97
C LYS A 81 -20.63 18.34 6.11
N ALA A 82 -21.77 17.77 5.69
CA ALA A 82 -21.76 16.66 4.76
C ALA A 82 -21.34 17.09 3.34
N SER A 83 -20.49 16.31 2.71
CA SER A 83 -20.22 16.40 1.28
C SER A 83 -21.18 15.49 0.54
N LEU A 84 -21.95 16.04 -0.39
CA LEU A 84 -22.83 15.26 -1.25
C LEU A 84 -22.00 14.61 -2.37
N MET A 85 -22.10 13.27 -2.46
CA MET A 85 -21.42 12.49 -3.48
C MET A 85 -22.33 12.14 -4.65
N ASP A 86 -23.59 11.85 -4.36
CA ASP A 86 -24.62 11.57 -5.35
C ASP A 86 -26.03 11.79 -4.76
N GLY A 87 -27.01 12.14 -5.57
CA GLY A 87 -28.39 12.43 -5.12
C GLY A 87 -28.54 13.79 -4.45
N ARG A 88 -29.22 13.85 -3.30
CA ARG A 88 -29.45 15.06 -2.51
C ARG A 88 -29.42 14.78 -0.99
N LEU A 89 -29.31 15.81 -0.18
CA LEU A 89 -29.49 15.68 1.26
C LEU A 89 -30.97 15.40 1.62
N PRO A 90 -31.25 14.73 2.76
CA PRO A 90 -32.60 14.51 3.26
C PRO A 90 -33.37 15.81 3.48
N GLU A 91 -34.60 15.87 3.01
CA GLU A 91 -35.56 16.99 3.18
C GLU A 91 -36.84 16.57 3.89
N LYS A 92 -37.15 15.25 3.89
CA LYS A 92 -38.33 14.69 4.53
C LYS A 92 -37.96 13.78 5.68
N SER A 93 -38.87 13.60 6.62
CA SER A 93 -38.64 12.81 7.84
C SER A 93 -38.41 11.30 7.61
N ASP A 94 -38.72 10.78 6.41
CA ASP A 94 -38.51 9.39 6.02
C ASP A 94 -37.32 9.21 5.04
N GLU A 95 -36.49 10.23 4.89
CA GLU A 95 -35.33 10.24 4.00
C GLU A 95 -34.02 10.09 4.78
N LEU A 96 -33.06 9.45 4.13
CA LEU A 96 -31.73 9.14 4.68
C LEU A 96 -30.64 9.53 3.68
N GLY A 97 -29.65 10.26 4.13
CA GLY A 97 -28.34 10.38 3.48
C GLY A 97 -27.38 9.39 4.14
N ILE A 98 -26.80 8.49 3.36
CA ILE A 98 -25.93 7.43 3.89
C ILE A 98 -24.51 7.55 3.34
N ASP A 99 -23.53 7.12 4.12
CA ASP A 99 -22.14 7.10 3.67
C ASP A 99 -21.98 6.29 2.38
N ARG A 100 -21.25 6.88 1.42
CA ARG A 100 -21.03 6.32 0.07
C ARG A 100 -20.28 4.99 0.11
N LEU A 101 -19.22 4.90 0.96
CA LEU A 101 -18.37 3.71 1.02
C LEU A 101 -19.14 2.53 1.60
N PHE A 102 -19.85 2.76 2.70
CA PHE A 102 -20.73 1.75 3.29
C PHE A 102 -21.83 1.31 2.33
N ALA A 103 -22.49 2.26 1.65
CA ALA A 103 -23.53 1.94 0.67
C ALA A 103 -22.99 1.03 -0.44
N LYS A 104 -21.80 1.34 -0.97
CA LYS A 104 -21.10 0.50 -1.95
C LYS A 104 -20.83 -0.91 -1.42
N ASN A 105 -20.27 -1.04 -0.22
CA ASN A 105 -19.90 -2.32 0.37
C ASN A 105 -21.12 -3.22 0.66
N ASN A 106 -22.26 -2.61 0.95
CA ASN A 106 -23.52 -3.31 1.21
C ASN A 106 -24.49 -3.33 0.01
N SER A 107 -24.03 -2.93 -1.19
CA SER A 107 -24.82 -2.90 -2.44
C SER A 107 -26.09 -2.06 -2.36
N LEU A 108 -26.09 -1.02 -1.50
CA LEU A 108 -27.21 -0.08 -1.34
C LEU A 108 -27.12 1.03 -2.39
N LYS A 109 -28.30 1.46 -2.88
CA LYS A 109 -28.41 2.49 -3.92
C LYS A 109 -29.43 3.57 -3.52
N ILE A 110 -29.34 4.73 -4.16
CA ILE A 110 -30.36 5.76 -4.04
C ILE A 110 -31.71 5.18 -4.50
N GLY A 111 -32.73 5.37 -3.68
CA GLY A 111 -34.09 4.83 -3.86
C GLY A 111 -34.36 3.60 -3.00
N ASP A 112 -33.36 2.90 -2.51
CA ASP A 112 -33.52 1.76 -1.59
C ASP A 112 -34.06 2.22 -0.23
N THR A 113 -34.66 1.28 0.50
CA THR A 113 -35.25 1.54 1.81
C THR A 113 -34.54 0.73 2.89
N VAL A 114 -34.08 1.41 3.94
CA VAL A 114 -33.47 0.80 5.13
C VAL A 114 -34.44 0.86 6.29
N LYS A 115 -34.60 -0.24 7.03
CA LYS A 115 -35.42 -0.30 8.26
C LYS A 115 -34.54 -0.10 9.50
N LEU A 116 -34.78 1.00 10.22
CA LEU A 116 -34.08 1.38 11.44
C LEU A 116 -35.09 1.39 12.60
N LYS A 117 -34.91 0.55 13.62
CA LYS A 117 -35.89 0.40 14.73
C LYS A 117 -37.35 0.26 14.24
N GLY A 118 -37.56 -0.55 13.19
CA GLY A 118 -38.90 -0.77 12.62
C GLY A 118 -39.45 0.36 11.73
N LYS A 119 -38.77 1.50 11.66
CA LYS A 119 -39.15 2.63 10.79
C LYS A 119 -38.42 2.52 9.45
N SER A 120 -39.13 2.81 8.37
CA SER A 120 -38.55 2.80 7.01
C SER A 120 -38.00 4.18 6.65
N PHE A 121 -36.74 4.18 6.14
CA PHE A 121 -36.09 5.37 5.61
C PHE A 121 -35.63 5.11 4.18
N LYS A 122 -35.94 6.02 3.27
CA LYS A 122 -35.55 5.96 1.86
C LYS A 122 -34.21 6.65 1.68
N ILE A 123 -33.25 5.97 1.06
CA ILE A 123 -31.94 6.55 0.70
C ILE A 123 -32.15 7.56 -0.43
N VAL A 124 -31.87 8.83 -0.20
CA VAL A 124 -31.98 9.92 -1.18
C VAL A 124 -30.65 10.52 -1.58
N GLY A 125 -29.59 10.25 -0.82
CA GLY A 125 -28.26 10.73 -1.13
C GLY A 125 -27.16 9.83 -0.59
N LEU A 126 -26.05 9.81 -1.33
CA LEU A 126 -24.78 9.25 -0.89
C LEU A 126 -23.92 10.42 -0.43
N ILE A 127 -23.43 10.34 0.80
CA ILE A 127 -22.64 11.40 1.44
C ILE A 127 -21.24 10.93 1.83
N ALA A 128 -20.37 11.89 2.09
CA ALA A 128 -19.11 11.68 2.80
C ALA A 128 -19.00 12.74 3.91
N LEU A 129 -18.70 12.30 5.12
CA LEU A 129 -18.45 13.18 6.25
C LEU A 129 -16.94 13.24 6.50
N SER A 130 -16.33 14.42 6.38
CA SER A 130 -14.88 14.55 6.51
C SER A 130 -14.37 14.36 7.95
N ASP A 131 -15.24 14.52 8.95
CA ASP A 131 -14.97 14.10 10.33
C ASP A 131 -15.06 12.58 10.54
N TYR A 132 -15.52 11.84 9.52
CA TYR A 132 -15.51 10.38 9.38
C TYR A 132 -14.86 9.96 8.06
N SER A 133 -13.76 10.59 7.68
CA SER A 133 -13.02 10.20 6.47
C SER A 133 -12.59 8.73 6.50
N ALA A 134 -12.32 8.18 7.69
CA ALA A 134 -12.23 6.76 7.96
C ALA A 134 -13.37 6.36 8.93
N LEU A 135 -14.13 5.33 8.60
CA LEU A 135 -15.35 4.94 9.35
C LEU A 135 -14.99 4.17 10.64
N PHE A 136 -14.49 4.90 11.64
CA PHE A 136 -14.21 4.36 12.97
C PHE A 136 -15.46 4.36 13.84
N PRO A 137 -15.93 3.19 14.31
CA PRO A 137 -17.00 3.11 15.30
C PRO A 137 -16.62 3.78 16.64
N LYS A 138 -15.38 3.56 17.09
CA LYS A 138 -14.80 4.16 18.29
C LYS A 138 -13.38 4.65 18.00
N ASN A 139 -12.97 5.71 18.66
CA ASN A 139 -11.62 6.24 18.54
C ASN A 139 -10.52 5.27 19.04
N THR A 140 -10.89 4.33 19.88
CA THR A 140 -10.02 3.30 20.45
C THR A 140 -9.88 2.05 19.57
N ASP A 141 -10.68 1.94 18.50
CA ASP A 141 -10.61 0.81 17.60
C ASP A 141 -9.27 0.82 16.81
N THR A 142 -8.73 -0.36 16.57
CA THR A 142 -7.42 -0.50 15.91
C THR A 142 -7.51 -0.18 14.42
N ILE A 143 -8.70 -0.38 13.82
CA ILE A 143 -8.95 -0.10 12.40
C ILE A 143 -10.41 0.34 12.19
N PHE A 144 -10.62 1.10 11.13
CA PHE A 144 -11.97 1.48 10.69
C PHE A 144 -12.75 0.28 10.12
N ASN A 145 -14.08 0.33 10.20
CA ASN A 145 -14.96 -0.74 9.72
C ASN A 145 -16.04 -0.19 8.77
N ALA A 146 -15.70 -0.11 7.50
CA ALA A 146 -16.63 0.34 6.46
C ALA A 146 -17.58 -0.77 5.94
N GLN A 147 -17.53 -1.98 6.52
CA GLN A 147 -18.43 -3.09 6.16
C GLN A 147 -19.70 -3.07 6.99
N ASP A 148 -19.55 -2.92 8.31
CA ASP A 148 -20.64 -3.09 9.27
C ASP A 148 -20.99 -1.78 10.00
N PHE A 149 -20.17 -0.72 9.90
CA PHE A 149 -20.41 0.58 10.51
C PHE A 149 -20.58 1.67 9.46
N THR A 150 -21.56 2.55 9.69
CA THR A 150 -21.83 3.72 8.82
C THR A 150 -22.23 4.94 9.61
N VAL A 151 -21.99 6.10 9.01
CA VAL A 151 -22.57 7.37 9.39
C VAL A 151 -23.68 7.75 8.41
N ALA A 152 -24.72 8.37 8.91
CA ALA A 152 -25.86 8.77 8.11
C ALA A 152 -26.45 10.09 8.61
N THR A 153 -27.16 10.79 7.75
CA THR A 153 -27.85 12.04 8.11
C THR A 153 -29.34 11.96 7.79
N VAL A 154 -30.14 12.63 8.62
CA VAL A 154 -31.60 12.78 8.48
C VAL A 154 -32.02 14.21 8.78
N THR A 155 -33.28 14.57 8.53
CA THR A 155 -33.85 15.84 9.05
C THR A 155 -34.08 15.76 10.56
N SER A 156 -34.34 16.88 11.24
CA SER A 156 -34.69 16.91 12.66
C SER A 156 -35.92 16.03 12.95
N GLU A 157 -36.95 16.10 12.10
CA GLU A 157 -38.14 15.26 12.25
C GLU A 157 -37.82 13.76 11.99
N GLY A 158 -36.88 13.46 11.07
CA GLY A 158 -36.38 12.10 10.83
C GLY A 158 -35.63 11.54 12.04
N PHE A 159 -34.88 12.39 12.73
CA PHE A 159 -34.16 12.05 13.95
C PHE A 159 -35.14 11.76 15.11
N ASP A 160 -36.20 12.55 15.22
CA ASP A 160 -37.25 12.37 16.25
C ASP A 160 -38.07 11.10 16.01
N ARG A 161 -38.25 10.64 14.76
CA ARG A 161 -38.86 9.34 14.46
C ARG A 161 -38.14 8.15 15.07
N LEU A 162 -36.84 8.31 15.39
CA LEU A 162 -36.03 7.30 16.08
C LEU A 162 -36.07 7.48 17.60
N SER A 163 -37.24 7.81 18.18
CA SER A 163 -37.44 8.02 19.61
C SER A 163 -37.02 6.84 20.49
N ASP A 164 -37.12 5.60 19.94
CA ASP A 164 -36.74 4.36 20.62
C ASP A 164 -35.21 4.14 20.72
N ALA A 165 -34.40 5.01 20.13
CA ALA A 165 -32.96 5.04 20.26
C ALA A 165 -32.53 6.19 21.15
N ALA A 166 -31.67 5.88 22.13
CA ALA A 166 -31.10 6.91 23.00
C ALA A 166 -30.24 7.90 22.21
N THR A 167 -30.39 9.19 22.53
CA THR A 167 -29.52 10.23 21.99
C THR A 167 -28.23 10.27 22.78
N THR A 168 -27.10 10.24 22.11
CA THR A 168 -25.78 10.41 22.68
C THR A 168 -25.37 11.86 22.55
N PRO A 169 -25.28 12.64 23.66
CA PRO A 169 -24.93 14.05 23.60
C PRO A 169 -23.46 14.23 23.26
N VAL A 170 -23.17 14.88 22.13
CA VAL A 170 -21.81 15.19 21.67
C VAL A 170 -21.76 16.63 21.18
N PHE A 171 -20.74 17.34 21.59
CA PHE A 171 -20.51 18.73 21.22
C PHE A 171 -19.15 18.90 20.56
N ALA A 172 -19.14 19.36 19.32
CA ALA A 172 -17.92 19.78 18.64
C ALA A 172 -17.54 21.17 19.06
N TRP A 173 -16.23 21.47 19.12
CA TRP A 173 -15.75 22.84 19.30
C TRP A 173 -14.92 23.33 18.11
N LYS A 174 -14.94 24.65 17.93
CA LYS A 174 -14.05 25.39 17.06
C LYS A 174 -13.34 26.47 17.87
N ASN A 175 -12.03 26.56 17.71
CA ASN A 175 -11.24 27.62 18.34
C ASN A 175 -11.58 28.97 17.70
N SER A 176 -11.77 29.98 18.52
CA SER A 176 -12.05 31.35 18.04
C SER A 176 -10.82 32.00 17.38
N LYS A 177 -9.63 31.48 17.62
CA LYS A 177 -8.35 32.00 17.12
C LYS A 177 -7.44 30.87 16.66
N ASN A 178 -6.62 31.14 15.65
CA ASN A 178 -5.53 30.22 15.27
C ASN A 178 -4.43 30.26 16.34
N LEU A 179 -4.21 29.11 16.99
CA LEU A 179 -3.25 28.95 18.06
C LEU A 179 -2.07 28.08 17.61
N SER A 180 -0.87 28.37 18.13
CA SER A 180 0.27 27.43 17.97
C SER A 180 0.01 26.12 18.71
N GLU A 181 0.65 25.01 18.28
CA GLU A 181 0.43 23.68 18.85
C GLU A 181 0.55 23.59 20.37
N THR A 182 1.58 24.26 20.94
CA THR A 182 1.78 24.29 22.38
C THR A 182 0.64 25.03 23.12
N LYS A 183 0.10 26.09 22.53
CA LYS A 183 -1.03 26.83 23.10
C LYS A 183 -2.33 26.04 22.93
N GLN A 184 -2.52 25.33 21.82
CA GLN A 184 -3.66 24.44 21.62
C GLN A 184 -3.70 23.34 22.68
N LYS A 185 -2.58 22.68 22.95
CA LYS A 185 -2.51 21.63 23.98
C LYS A 185 -2.92 22.16 25.34
N LYS A 186 -2.38 23.31 25.74
CA LYS A 186 -2.75 23.92 27.02
C LYS A 186 -4.24 24.28 27.07
N LEU A 187 -4.77 24.87 25.98
CA LEU A 187 -6.21 25.18 25.90
C LEU A 187 -7.06 23.93 26.06
N TYR A 188 -6.69 22.82 25.41
CA TYR A 188 -7.46 21.59 25.46
C TYR A 188 -7.40 20.93 26.84
N ASP A 189 -6.24 20.93 27.49
CA ASP A 189 -6.11 20.42 28.87
C ASP A 189 -6.95 21.25 29.86
N ASP A 190 -6.98 22.59 29.71
CA ASP A 190 -7.76 23.49 30.55
C ASP A 190 -9.26 23.35 30.24
N LEU A 191 -9.64 23.25 28.94
CA LEU A 191 -11.02 23.07 28.50
C LEU A 191 -11.61 21.73 29.00
N ALA A 192 -10.86 20.65 28.90
CA ALA A 192 -11.32 19.34 29.37
C ALA A 192 -11.60 19.36 30.88
N LYS A 193 -10.70 19.98 31.68
CA LYS A 193 -10.92 20.14 33.13
C LYS A 193 -12.13 21.01 33.42
N TYR A 194 -12.28 22.13 32.69
CA TYR A 194 -13.40 23.04 32.87
C TYR A 194 -14.73 22.35 32.58
N ILE A 195 -14.82 21.64 31.46
CA ILE A 195 -16.01 20.86 31.06
C ILE A 195 -16.32 19.81 32.13
N ALA A 196 -15.32 19.05 32.58
CA ALA A 196 -15.52 18.01 33.59
C ALA A 196 -16.06 18.58 34.91
N ILE A 197 -15.54 19.71 35.37
CA ILE A 197 -16.01 20.40 36.59
C ILE A 197 -17.44 20.88 36.38
N LYS A 198 -17.76 21.56 35.30
CA LYS A 198 -19.11 22.07 35.03
C LYS A 198 -20.14 20.96 34.83
N ALA A 199 -19.75 19.85 34.19
CA ALA A 199 -20.61 18.68 34.05
C ALA A 199 -20.93 18.06 35.42
N ALA A 200 -19.94 17.95 36.31
CA ALA A 200 -20.14 17.43 37.65
C ALA A 200 -21.15 18.25 38.45
N TYR A 201 -21.20 19.56 38.30
CA TYR A 201 -22.22 20.42 38.94
C TYR A 201 -23.66 20.07 38.52
N GLN A 202 -23.83 19.53 37.28
CA GLN A 202 -25.13 19.05 36.78
C GLN A 202 -25.34 17.54 36.98
N GLN A 203 -24.49 16.89 37.73
CA GLN A 203 -24.49 15.41 37.92
C GLN A 203 -24.31 14.65 36.58
N ILE A 204 -23.62 15.24 35.64
CA ILE A 204 -23.28 14.67 34.33
C ILE A 204 -21.79 14.34 34.32
N THR A 205 -21.37 13.29 33.62
CA THR A 205 -19.95 12.95 33.43
C THR A 205 -19.46 13.32 32.06
N LEU A 206 -18.19 13.75 31.99
CA LEU A 206 -17.45 13.86 30.74
C LEU A 206 -16.94 12.45 30.40
N ASP A 207 -17.58 11.79 29.42
CA ASP A 207 -17.25 10.42 29.03
C ASP A 207 -16.08 10.34 28.06
N GLU A 208 -15.94 11.37 27.21
CA GLU A 208 -14.93 11.40 26.15
C GLU A 208 -14.58 12.88 25.81
N PHE A 209 -13.29 13.12 25.58
CA PHE A 209 -12.78 14.41 25.10
C PHE A 209 -11.68 14.14 24.07
N ILE A 210 -11.94 14.45 22.80
CA ILE A 210 -11.08 14.09 21.68
C ILE A 210 -10.77 15.31 20.84
N PRO A 211 -9.53 15.84 20.91
CA PRO A 211 -9.03 16.82 19.93
C PRO A 211 -9.03 16.22 18.52
N ALA A 212 -9.30 17.02 17.48
CA ALA A 212 -9.34 16.55 16.10
C ALA A 212 -8.04 15.87 15.66
N LYS A 213 -6.90 16.32 16.18
CA LYS A 213 -5.57 15.71 15.91
C LYS A 213 -5.38 14.32 16.55
N GLU A 214 -6.26 13.93 17.46
CA GLU A 214 -6.28 12.61 18.11
C GLU A 214 -7.47 11.75 17.68
N ASN A 215 -8.36 12.32 16.86
CA ASN A 215 -9.52 11.62 16.33
C ASN A 215 -9.15 10.75 15.14
N GLN A 216 -9.13 9.42 15.32
CA GLN A 216 -8.78 8.46 14.28
C GLN A 216 -9.69 8.55 13.06
N ALA A 217 -10.97 8.84 13.24
CA ALA A 217 -11.91 9.00 12.13
C ALA A 217 -11.54 10.17 11.19
N ILE A 218 -10.85 11.19 11.73
CA ILE A 218 -10.35 12.33 10.98
C ILE A 218 -8.94 12.06 10.44
N ILE A 219 -7.97 11.72 11.32
CA ILE A 219 -6.54 11.78 10.98
C ILE A 219 -6.02 10.54 10.27
N PHE A 220 -6.66 9.39 10.43
CA PHE A 220 -6.16 8.11 9.89
C PHE A 220 -5.93 8.20 8.38
N THR A 221 -6.88 8.76 7.64
CA THR A 221 -6.80 8.93 6.19
C THR A 221 -5.61 9.79 5.78
N GLY A 222 -5.40 10.94 6.44
CA GLY A 222 -4.27 11.82 6.14
C GLY A 222 -2.92 11.20 6.48
N ASN A 223 -2.86 10.41 7.55
CA ASN A 223 -1.65 9.70 7.96
C ASN A 223 -1.27 8.55 7.02
N ASP A 224 -2.25 7.97 6.29
CA ASP A 224 -2.01 6.91 5.32
C ASP A 224 -1.62 7.45 3.94
N MET A 225 -2.10 8.64 3.58
CA MET A 225 -1.80 9.27 2.29
C MET A 225 -0.30 9.55 2.12
N GLY A 226 0.21 9.32 0.92
CA GLY A 226 1.60 9.63 0.55
C GLY A 226 2.66 8.62 1.02
N ARG A 227 2.32 7.63 1.83
CA ARG A 227 3.28 6.61 2.31
C ARG A 227 3.85 5.74 1.19
N ASP A 228 3.10 5.52 0.12
CA ASP A 228 3.49 4.68 -1.00
C ASP A 228 4.43 5.36 -2.00
N GLN A 229 4.65 6.67 -1.90
CA GLN A 229 5.47 7.45 -2.86
C GLN A 229 6.88 6.89 -3.01
N SER A 230 7.54 6.50 -1.92
CA SER A 230 8.89 5.95 -1.95
C SER A 230 8.97 4.63 -2.73
N VAL A 231 7.98 3.76 -2.56
CA VAL A 231 7.89 2.47 -3.27
C VAL A 231 7.67 2.71 -4.77
N ILE A 232 6.78 3.63 -5.12
CA ILE A 232 6.50 4.02 -6.50
C ILE A 232 7.74 4.56 -7.20
N LEU A 233 8.52 5.40 -6.52
CA LEU A 233 9.76 5.98 -7.06
C LEU A 233 10.84 4.94 -7.29
N VAL A 234 11.02 3.98 -6.38
CA VAL A 234 11.94 2.85 -6.55
C VAL A 234 11.53 2.01 -7.76
N LEU A 235 10.25 1.71 -7.89
CA LEU A 235 9.69 0.96 -9.01
C LEU A 235 9.90 1.70 -10.33
N LEU A 236 9.67 3.01 -10.36
CA LEU A 236 9.94 3.89 -11.50
C LEU A 236 11.43 3.86 -11.88
N ALA A 237 12.34 3.97 -10.91
CA ALA A 237 13.78 3.95 -11.15
C ALA A 237 14.24 2.64 -11.82
N ILE A 238 13.76 1.49 -11.34
CA ILE A 238 14.08 0.18 -11.92
C ILE A 238 13.59 0.10 -13.37
N VAL A 239 12.36 0.54 -13.62
CA VAL A 239 11.79 0.53 -14.98
C VAL A 239 12.57 1.47 -15.90
N MET A 240 12.94 2.65 -15.44
CA MET A 240 13.76 3.59 -16.20
C MET A 240 15.11 2.98 -16.62
N ILE A 241 15.77 2.26 -15.72
CA ILE A 241 17.02 1.56 -16.00
C ILE A 241 16.81 0.52 -17.11
N ILE A 242 15.77 -0.31 -17.02
CA ILE A 242 15.47 -1.33 -18.02
C ILE A 242 15.19 -0.68 -19.38
N MET A 243 14.38 0.36 -19.41
CA MET A 243 14.06 1.09 -20.66
C MET A 243 15.31 1.74 -21.27
N ALA A 244 16.17 2.32 -20.44
CA ALA A 244 17.44 2.88 -20.89
C ALA A 244 18.33 1.81 -21.57
N PHE A 245 18.41 0.60 -21.01
CA PHE A 245 19.14 -0.52 -21.61
C PHE A 245 18.52 -0.96 -22.95
N ILE A 246 17.18 -1.01 -23.05
CA ILE A 246 16.50 -1.38 -24.31
C ILE A 246 16.79 -0.36 -25.38
N PHE A 247 16.66 0.93 -25.09
CA PHE A 247 17.00 2.00 -26.03
C PHE A 247 18.47 1.91 -26.45
N ALA A 248 19.36 1.69 -25.50
CA ALA A 248 20.79 1.51 -25.73
C ALA A 248 21.08 0.44 -26.78
N ILE A 249 20.52 -0.75 -26.59
CA ILE A 249 20.73 -1.90 -27.49
C ILE A 249 20.12 -1.64 -28.86
N THR A 250 18.93 -1.07 -28.89
CA THR A 250 18.23 -0.77 -30.15
C THR A 250 19.01 0.26 -30.96
N THR A 251 19.53 1.31 -30.33
CA THR A 251 20.33 2.36 -30.96
C THR A 251 21.68 1.80 -31.48
N LEU A 252 22.36 0.96 -30.67
CA LEU A 252 23.59 0.28 -31.11
C LEU A 252 23.34 -0.60 -32.34
N SER A 253 22.25 -1.38 -32.32
CA SER A 253 21.86 -2.22 -33.46
C SER A 253 21.58 -1.40 -34.70
N MET A 254 20.97 -0.22 -34.57
CA MET A 254 20.73 0.70 -35.69
C MET A 254 22.03 1.23 -36.27
N ILE A 255 22.96 1.73 -35.46
CA ILE A 255 24.27 2.19 -35.87
C ILE A 255 25.08 1.05 -36.53
N ASP A 256 25.02 -0.16 -36.00
CA ASP A 256 25.72 -1.31 -36.62
C ASP A 256 25.13 -1.67 -38.02
N LYS A 257 23.81 -1.58 -38.21
CA LYS A 257 23.18 -1.81 -39.52
C LYS A 257 23.57 -0.73 -40.55
N GLU A 258 23.66 0.51 -40.11
CA GLU A 258 23.99 1.66 -40.97
C GLU A 258 25.50 1.96 -41.03
N SER A 259 26.34 1.01 -40.58
CA SER A 259 27.79 1.24 -40.44
C SER A 259 28.47 1.72 -41.69
N LYS A 260 28.14 1.19 -42.86
CA LYS A 260 28.73 1.65 -44.17
C LYS A 260 28.38 3.12 -44.41
N SER A 261 27.11 3.53 -44.21
CA SER A 261 26.66 4.91 -44.37
C SER A 261 27.35 5.84 -43.37
N VAL A 262 27.44 5.41 -42.09
CA VAL A 262 28.18 6.15 -41.04
C VAL A 262 29.66 6.33 -41.43
N GLY A 263 30.28 5.25 -41.91
CA GLY A 263 31.68 5.27 -42.34
C GLY A 263 31.91 6.23 -43.50
N THR A 264 31.02 6.22 -44.51
CA THR A 264 31.07 7.12 -45.69
C THR A 264 30.90 8.58 -45.27
N LEU A 265 29.91 8.90 -44.41
CA LEU A 265 29.69 10.26 -43.94
C LEU A 265 30.88 10.77 -43.12
N LEU A 266 31.47 9.95 -42.24
CA LEU A 266 32.68 10.32 -41.50
C LEU A 266 33.88 10.54 -42.44
N ALA A 267 34.02 9.73 -43.50
CA ALA A 267 35.07 9.89 -44.49
C ALA A 267 34.87 11.12 -45.37
N SER A 268 33.61 11.54 -45.59
CA SER A 268 33.23 12.76 -46.33
C SER A 268 33.34 14.05 -45.52
N GLY A 269 33.82 13.97 -44.26
CA GLY A 269 34.08 15.14 -43.43
C GLY A 269 32.99 15.48 -42.41
N TYR A 270 31.90 14.70 -42.31
CA TYR A 270 30.93 14.90 -41.25
C TYR A 270 31.56 14.68 -39.87
N THR A 271 31.23 15.55 -38.94
CA THR A 271 31.72 15.45 -37.55
C THR A 271 30.97 14.37 -36.76
N ARG A 272 31.61 13.84 -35.75
CA ARG A 272 30.96 12.89 -34.83
C ARG A 272 29.80 13.53 -34.10
N ALA A 273 29.84 14.82 -33.81
CA ALA A 273 28.78 15.56 -33.16
C ALA A 273 27.51 15.63 -34.04
N GLU A 274 27.65 15.90 -35.34
CA GLU A 274 26.53 15.92 -36.29
C GLU A 274 25.85 14.55 -36.38
N LEU A 275 26.65 13.48 -36.46
CA LEU A 275 26.10 12.12 -36.46
C LEU A 275 25.47 11.74 -35.12
N THR A 276 26.09 12.14 -34.00
CA THR A 276 25.48 11.94 -32.67
C THR A 276 24.12 12.63 -32.61
N TRP A 277 24.01 13.86 -33.06
CA TRP A 277 22.75 14.61 -33.08
C TRP A 277 21.73 13.96 -34.04
N HIS A 278 22.16 13.48 -35.19
CA HIS A 278 21.30 12.76 -36.11
C HIS A 278 20.67 11.52 -35.48
N TYR A 279 21.46 10.67 -34.84
CA TYR A 279 20.96 9.45 -34.17
C TYR A 279 20.20 9.73 -32.87
N MET A 280 20.40 10.89 -32.23
CA MET A 280 19.63 11.32 -31.06
C MET A 280 18.19 11.76 -31.38
N ARG A 281 17.91 12.18 -32.63
CA ARG A 281 16.57 12.68 -33.04
C ARG A 281 15.46 11.67 -32.74
N ILE A 282 15.68 10.41 -33.06
CA ILE A 282 14.68 9.34 -32.84
C ILE A 282 14.42 9.08 -31.34
N PRO A 283 15.44 8.85 -30.51
CA PRO A 283 15.25 8.77 -29.06
C PRO A 283 14.54 9.99 -28.43
N ILE A 284 14.90 11.20 -28.87
CA ILE A 284 14.26 12.45 -28.42
C ILE A 284 12.77 12.44 -28.79
N LEU A 285 12.44 12.19 -30.05
CA LEU A 285 11.07 12.20 -30.55
C LEU A 285 10.21 11.14 -29.81
N ILE A 286 10.72 9.91 -29.68
CA ILE A 286 10.02 8.83 -28.99
C ILE A 286 9.82 9.17 -27.51
N SER A 287 10.84 9.73 -26.83
CA SER A 287 10.74 10.10 -25.43
C SER A 287 9.71 11.20 -25.20
N LEU A 288 9.67 12.22 -26.07
CA LEU A 288 8.68 13.30 -26.00
C LEU A 288 7.26 12.79 -26.26
N LEU A 289 7.06 11.99 -27.32
CA LEU A 289 5.75 11.40 -27.61
C LEU A 289 5.28 10.48 -26.48
N SER A 290 6.20 9.67 -25.93
CA SER A 290 5.91 8.78 -24.80
C SER A 290 5.56 9.57 -23.54
N ALA A 291 6.21 10.71 -23.31
CA ALA A 291 5.92 11.59 -22.20
C ALA A 291 4.53 12.25 -22.33
N ILE A 292 4.19 12.75 -23.51
CA ILE A 292 2.87 13.34 -23.79
C ILE A 292 1.76 12.30 -23.63
N LEU A 293 1.86 11.17 -24.34
CA LEU A 293 0.87 10.09 -24.26
C LEU A 293 0.79 9.50 -22.85
N GLY A 294 1.93 9.36 -22.18
CA GLY A 294 2.00 8.88 -20.82
C GLY A 294 1.25 9.81 -19.86
N ASN A 295 1.50 11.11 -19.90
CA ASN A 295 0.79 12.06 -19.04
C ASN A 295 -0.70 12.12 -19.38
N ILE A 296 -1.10 12.12 -20.64
CA ILE A 296 -2.52 12.06 -21.02
C ILE A 296 -3.19 10.83 -20.36
N LEU A 297 -2.60 9.65 -20.52
CA LEU A 297 -3.12 8.42 -19.88
C LEU A 297 -3.08 8.48 -18.36
N GLY A 298 -2.05 9.10 -17.77
CA GLY A 298 -1.91 9.30 -16.32
C GLY A 298 -3.06 10.13 -15.76
N TYR A 299 -3.25 11.29 -16.32
CA TYR A 299 -4.27 12.26 -15.87
C TYR A 299 -5.70 11.95 -16.32
N THR A 300 -5.91 10.97 -17.20
CA THR A 300 -7.25 10.56 -17.65
C THR A 300 -7.64 9.18 -17.13
N TYR A 301 -6.95 8.14 -17.56
CA TYR A 301 -7.29 6.74 -17.27
C TYR A 301 -6.76 6.28 -15.90
N PHE A 302 -5.46 6.42 -15.65
CA PHE A 302 -4.85 5.88 -14.44
C PHE A 302 -5.28 6.63 -13.18
N LYS A 303 -5.65 7.91 -13.27
CA LYS A 303 -6.21 8.64 -12.14
C LYS A 303 -7.44 7.94 -11.53
N GLY A 304 -8.33 7.40 -12.39
CA GLY A 304 -9.54 6.73 -11.93
C GLY A 304 -9.25 5.43 -11.18
N LEU A 305 -8.25 4.68 -11.64
CA LEU A 305 -7.81 3.46 -10.98
C LEU A 305 -7.21 3.76 -9.60
N VAL A 306 -6.33 4.75 -9.51
CA VAL A 306 -5.66 5.13 -8.26
C VAL A 306 -6.65 5.81 -7.29
N ALA A 307 -7.49 6.72 -7.78
CA ALA A 307 -8.55 7.32 -6.96
C ALA A 307 -9.47 6.24 -6.39
N GLY A 308 -9.76 5.19 -7.17
CA GLY A 308 -10.56 4.06 -6.73
C GLY A 308 -10.02 3.39 -5.47
N LEU A 309 -8.69 3.38 -5.24
CA LEU A 309 -8.12 2.84 -4.00
C LEU A 309 -8.55 3.62 -2.77
N TYR A 310 -8.35 4.94 -2.83
CA TYR A 310 -8.74 5.83 -1.74
C TYR A 310 -10.25 5.76 -1.50
N TYR A 311 -11.04 5.76 -2.56
CA TYR A 311 -12.50 5.66 -2.46
C TYR A 311 -13.03 4.26 -2.08
N ASN A 312 -12.22 3.23 -2.17
CA ASN A 312 -12.56 1.89 -1.65
C ASN A 312 -12.18 1.72 -0.18
N SER A 313 -11.32 2.59 0.34
CA SER A 313 -10.84 2.56 1.72
C SER A 313 -11.49 3.65 2.58
N TYR A 314 -11.72 4.83 2.02
CA TYR A 314 -12.07 6.03 2.75
C TYR A 314 -13.32 6.72 2.24
N SER A 315 -14.01 7.39 3.15
CA SER A 315 -15.16 8.26 2.86
C SER A 315 -14.68 9.68 2.61
N LEU A 316 -14.19 9.93 1.41
CA LEU A 316 -13.64 11.23 1.00
C LEU A 316 -14.63 12.00 0.13
N PRO A 317 -14.61 13.36 0.21
CA PRO A 317 -15.37 14.20 -0.71
C PRO A 317 -14.87 14.05 -2.15
N PRO A 318 -15.67 14.50 -3.18
CA PRO A 318 -15.25 14.44 -4.57
C PRO A 318 -13.95 15.20 -4.79
N PHE A 319 -12.93 14.54 -5.35
CA PHE A 319 -11.67 15.20 -5.65
C PHE A 319 -11.64 15.79 -7.06
N LYS A 320 -10.85 16.82 -7.20
CA LYS A 320 -10.47 17.37 -8.51
C LYS A 320 -9.01 17.08 -8.74
N MET A 321 -8.68 16.61 -9.94
CA MET A 321 -7.29 16.40 -10.33
C MET A 321 -6.56 17.74 -10.34
N THR A 322 -5.57 17.89 -9.49
CA THR A 322 -4.69 19.05 -9.42
C THR A 322 -3.37 18.76 -10.09
N TRP A 323 -2.71 19.80 -10.61
CA TRP A 323 -1.38 19.67 -11.18
C TRP A 323 -0.35 19.45 -10.07
N SER A 324 0.45 18.39 -10.21
CA SER A 324 1.58 18.14 -9.33
C SER A 324 2.89 18.34 -10.09
N SER A 325 3.59 19.42 -9.79
CA SER A 325 4.93 19.70 -10.36
C SER A 325 5.92 18.60 -9.97
N TYR A 326 5.85 18.09 -8.75
CA TYR A 326 6.67 16.99 -8.28
C TYR A 326 6.44 15.72 -9.12
N ALA A 327 5.21 15.31 -9.32
CA ALA A 327 4.87 14.15 -10.15
C ALA A 327 5.40 14.32 -11.59
N PHE A 328 5.25 15.50 -12.17
CA PHE A 328 5.74 15.81 -13.51
C PHE A 328 7.27 15.73 -13.61
N TYR A 329 8.00 16.36 -12.69
CA TYR A 329 9.46 16.29 -12.70
C TYR A 329 9.97 14.86 -12.42
N ALA A 330 9.41 14.17 -11.44
CA ALA A 330 9.84 12.83 -11.07
C ALA A 330 9.57 11.78 -12.15
N THR A 331 8.44 11.84 -12.85
CA THR A 331 8.07 10.79 -13.83
C THR A 331 8.40 11.14 -15.27
N THR A 332 8.27 12.40 -15.65
CA THR A 332 8.41 12.85 -17.04
C THR A 332 9.80 13.37 -17.31
N VAL A 333 10.21 14.40 -16.59
CA VAL A 333 11.50 15.09 -16.85
C VAL A 333 12.67 14.17 -16.54
N SER A 334 12.66 13.49 -15.39
CA SER A 334 13.72 12.55 -15.00
C SER A 334 13.85 11.40 -16.01
N THR A 335 12.73 10.83 -16.47
CA THR A 335 12.72 9.74 -17.45
C THR A 335 13.32 10.20 -18.78
N ILE A 336 12.91 11.36 -19.28
CA ILE A 336 13.47 11.94 -20.52
C ILE A 336 14.98 12.14 -20.36
N ILE A 337 15.42 12.78 -19.28
CA ILE A 337 16.85 13.06 -19.03
C ILE A 337 17.65 11.76 -19.00
N ILE A 338 17.21 10.75 -18.24
CA ILE A 338 17.92 9.46 -18.14
C ILE A 338 18.02 8.76 -19.49
N VAL A 339 16.91 8.67 -20.22
CA VAL A 339 16.89 8.05 -21.56
C VAL A 339 17.82 8.79 -22.53
N LEU A 340 17.78 10.12 -22.54
CA LEU A 340 18.64 10.92 -23.41
C LEU A 340 20.11 10.81 -23.03
N LEU A 341 20.45 10.88 -21.75
CA LEU A 341 21.82 10.73 -21.27
C LEU A 341 22.41 9.36 -21.64
N VAL A 342 21.67 8.28 -21.42
CA VAL A 342 22.13 6.93 -21.75
C VAL A 342 22.33 6.78 -23.26
N ASN A 343 21.37 7.25 -24.08
CA ASN A 343 21.53 7.20 -25.54
C ASN A 343 22.71 8.07 -26.01
N LEU A 344 22.86 9.29 -25.49
CA LEU A 344 23.97 10.17 -25.83
C LEU A 344 25.33 9.52 -25.53
N LEU A 345 25.49 8.92 -24.34
CA LEU A 345 26.71 8.22 -23.94
C LEU A 345 27.03 7.07 -24.89
N ILE A 346 26.02 6.27 -25.23
CA ILE A 346 26.18 5.08 -26.07
C ILE A 346 26.46 5.43 -27.53
N ILE A 347 25.72 6.38 -28.08
CA ILE A 347 25.95 6.86 -29.45
C ILE A 347 27.35 7.47 -29.54
N SER A 348 27.70 8.38 -28.63
CA SER A 348 29.03 9.01 -28.60
C SER A 348 30.15 7.98 -28.48
N TYR A 349 29.99 6.98 -27.62
CA TYR A 349 30.93 5.88 -27.44
C TYR A 349 31.06 5.04 -28.72
N SER A 350 29.93 4.71 -29.39
CA SER A 350 29.92 3.93 -30.61
C SER A 350 30.62 4.67 -31.78
N LEU A 351 30.36 5.97 -31.94
CA LEU A 351 30.91 6.82 -32.99
C LEU A 351 32.39 7.20 -32.79
N ARG A 352 33.02 6.85 -31.65
CA ARG A 352 34.48 7.04 -31.45
C ARG A 352 35.35 6.15 -32.34
N ARG A 353 34.77 5.13 -32.99
CA ARG A 353 35.50 4.23 -33.89
C ARG A 353 35.96 4.97 -35.17
N SER A 354 37.02 4.44 -35.80
CA SER A 354 37.55 5.06 -37.04
C SER A 354 36.61 4.81 -38.21
N PRO A 355 36.55 5.73 -39.22
CA PRO A 355 35.74 5.56 -40.44
C PRO A 355 36.01 4.23 -41.15
N LEU A 356 37.28 3.81 -41.19
CA LEU A 356 37.69 2.55 -41.82
C LEU A 356 37.04 1.33 -41.15
N LYS A 357 36.87 1.34 -39.82
CA LYS A 357 36.19 0.25 -39.13
C LYS A 357 34.71 0.18 -39.44
N PHE A 358 34.08 1.35 -39.64
CA PHE A 358 32.69 1.42 -40.08
C PHE A 358 32.51 0.91 -41.50
N LEU A 359 33.38 1.33 -42.46
CA LEU A 359 33.34 0.90 -43.86
C LEU A 359 33.59 -0.61 -43.99
N ARG A 360 34.53 -1.16 -43.23
CA ARG A 360 34.82 -2.60 -43.22
C ARG A 360 33.85 -3.43 -42.43
N HIS A 361 32.80 -2.81 -41.84
CA HIS A 361 31.87 -3.46 -40.95
C HIS A 361 32.55 -4.20 -39.77
N ASP A 362 33.77 -3.78 -39.38
CA ASP A 362 34.57 -4.37 -38.29
C ASP A 362 34.28 -3.61 -36.98
N LEU A 363 33.00 -3.64 -36.58
CA LEU A 363 32.52 -2.90 -35.40
C LEU A 363 32.63 -3.70 -34.11
N LYS A 364 32.76 -5.01 -34.24
CA LYS A 364 32.98 -5.89 -33.08
C LYS A 364 34.49 -5.95 -32.79
N ARG A 365 34.87 -5.59 -31.59
CA ARG A 365 36.23 -5.70 -31.09
C ARG A 365 36.60 -7.19 -31.03
N ASN A 366 37.11 -7.73 -32.17
CA ASN A 366 37.63 -9.10 -32.26
C ASN A 366 38.87 -9.23 -31.36
N LYS A 367 38.67 -9.46 -30.04
CA LYS A 367 39.74 -9.80 -29.10
C LYS A 367 40.04 -11.30 -29.03
N SER A 368 39.31 -12.12 -29.78
CA SER A 368 39.55 -13.56 -29.76
C SER A 368 40.02 -14.03 -31.14
N LYS A 369 41.33 -14.12 -31.32
CA LYS A 369 41.96 -14.95 -32.36
C LYS A 369 41.74 -16.45 -32.12
N ASN A 370 41.25 -16.84 -30.97
CA ASN A 370 40.91 -18.21 -30.64
C ASN A 370 39.42 -18.42 -30.78
N ALA A 371 39.03 -19.21 -31.77
CA ALA A 371 37.66 -19.73 -31.90
C ALA A 371 37.29 -20.38 -30.53
N THR A 372 36.22 -19.90 -29.88
CA THR A 372 35.74 -20.50 -28.64
C THR A 372 35.50 -21.98 -28.90
N LYS A 373 36.32 -22.85 -28.36
CA LYS A 373 36.13 -24.31 -28.45
C LYS A 373 34.82 -24.61 -27.71
N LEU A 374 33.80 -24.96 -28.48
CA LEU A 374 32.51 -25.39 -27.93
C LEU A 374 32.59 -26.89 -27.60
N PRO A 375 31.94 -27.33 -26.55
CA PRO A 375 31.88 -28.77 -26.20
C PRO A 375 31.33 -29.60 -27.35
N PRO A 376 31.63 -30.91 -27.43
CA PRO A 376 31.17 -31.82 -28.48
C PRO A 376 29.68 -32.13 -28.34
N LEU A 377 28.85 -31.15 -28.70
CA LEU A 377 27.40 -31.24 -28.73
C LEU A 377 26.89 -31.43 -30.16
N SER A 378 25.62 -31.81 -30.32
CA SER A 378 24.93 -31.83 -31.64
C SER A 378 25.04 -30.49 -32.36
N PHE A 379 25.01 -30.44 -33.68
CA PHE A 379 25.06 -29.23 -34.49
C PHE A 379 24.09 -28.16 -34.02
N MET A 380 22.83 -28.51 -33.78
CA MET A 380 21.78 -27.59 -33.33
C MET A 380 22.11 -26.97 -31.96
N SER A 381 22.62 -27.74 -31.01
CA SER A 381 22.99 -27.28 -29.69
C SER A 381 24.22 -26.40 -29.73
N ARG A 382 25.24 -26.71 -30.53
CA ARG A 382 26.40 -25.86 -30.77
C ARG A 382 26.03 -24.54 -31.41
N PHE A 383 25.12 -24.57 -32.38
CA PHE A 383 24.62 -23.35 -33.01
C PHE A 383 23.90 -22.44 -32.01
N ARG A 384 22.97 -22.99 -31.22
CA ARG A 384 22.25 -22.24 -30.18
C ARG A 384 23.19 -21.62 -29.16
N LEU A 385 24.18 -22.39 -28.67
CA LEU A 385 25.17 -21.88 -27.73
C LEU A 385 26.01 -20.75 -28.34
N ARG A 386 26.36 -20.85 -29.63
CA ARG A 386 27.04 -19.78 -30.37
C ARG A 386 26.19 -18.52 -30.45
N VAL A 387 24.90 -18.63 -30.81
CA VAL A 387 23.97 -17.50 -30.83
C VAL A 387 23.90 -16.80 -29.45
N ILE A 388 23.82 -17.59 -28.38
CA ILE A 388 23.80 -17.04 -27.01
C ILE A 388 25.11 -16.31 -26.71
N LEU A 389 26.26 -16.93 -26.95
CA LEU A 389 27.57 -16.35 -26.64
C LEU A 389 27.90 -15.11 -27.48
N GLN A 390 27.41 -15.04 -28.73
CA GLN A 390 27.58 -13.87 -29.59
C GLN A 390 26.70 -12.70 -29.20
N ASN A 391 25.55 -12.94 -28.57
CA ASN A 391 24.55 -11.94 -28.19
C ASN A 391 24.42 -11.77 -26.67
N LYS A 392 25.52 -11.91 -25.91
CA LYS A 392 25.52 -11.88 -24.43
C LYS A 392 24.81 -10.64 -23.86
N GLY A 393 25.05 -9.45 -24.44
CA GLY A 393 24.43 -8.21 -23.98
C GLY A 393 22.90 -8.22 -24.10
N ASN A 394 22.39 -8.69 -25.25
CA ASN A 394 20.95 -8.78 -25.50
C ASN A 394 20.28 -9.78 -24.55
N PHE A 395 20.93 -10.93 -24.34
CA PHE A 395 20.43 -11.94 -23.41
C PHE A 395 20.53 -11.51 -21.95
N LEU A 396 21.50 -10.66 -21.58
CA LEU A 396 21.55 -10.06 -20.24
C LEU A 396 20.33 -9.14 -20.00
N VAL A 397 19.94 -8.35 -20.99
CA VAL A 397 18.74 -7.50 -20.89
C VAL A 397 17.46 -8.34 -20.80
N LEU A 398 17.38 -9.43 -21.58
CA LEU A 398 16.28 -10.38 -21.45
C LEU A 398 16.22 -10.95 -20.03
N PHE A 399 17.37 -11.38 -19.49
CA PHE A 399 17.47 -11.90 -18.11
C PHE A 399 16.96 -10.88 -17.08
N LEU A 400 17.50 -9.66 -17.12
CA LEU A 400 17.09 -8.60 -16.18
C LEU A 400 15.60 -8.26 -16.31
N GLY A 401 15.09 -8.18 -17.55
CA GLY A 401 13.69 -7.91 -17.80
C GLY A 401 12.74 -9.00 -17.29
N VAL A 402 13.10 -10.28 -17.49
CA VAL A 402 12.33 -11.42 -16.98
C VAL A 402 12.36 -11.44 -15.44
N VAL A 403 13.54 -11.26 -14.84
CA VAL A 403 13.67 -11.20 -13.37
C VAL A 403 12.79 -10.09 -12.80
N PHE A 404 12.83 -8.90 -13.42
CA PHE A 404 12.02 -7.78 -12.95
C PHE A 404 10.51 -8.04 -13.09
N ALA A 405 10.04 -8.47 -14.27
CA ALA A 405 8.63 -8.76 -14.49
C ALA A 405 8.12 -9.87 -13.54
N SER A 406 8.92 -10.93 -13.34
CA SER A 406 8.58 -12.00 -12.41
C SER A 406 8.56 -11.52 -10.95
N THR A 407 9.49 -10.63 -10.56
CA THR A 407 9.51 -10.03 -9.21
C THR A 407 8.25 -9.23 -8.94
N LEU A 408 7.79 -8.43 -9.92
CA LEU A 408 6.52 -7.69 -9.79
C LEU A 408 5.32 -8.63 -9.66
N MET A 409 5.28 -9.73 -10.41
CA MET A 409 4.22 -10.73 -10.28
C MET A 409 4.25 -11.39 -8.91
N ILE A 410 5.44 -11.80 -8.44
CA ILE A 410 5.60 -12.40 -7.11
C ILE A 410 5.14 -11.42 -6.05
N TYR A 411 5.55 -10.14 -6.11
CA TYR A 411 5.14 -9.10 -5.15
C TYR A 411 3.63 -8.97 -5.10
N SER A 412 3.00 -8.75 -6.25
CA SER A 412 1.55 -8.52 -6.34
C SER A 412 0.71 -9.71 -5.84
N MET A 413 1.06 -10.93 -6.27
CA MET A 413 0.35 -12.14 -5.86
C MET A 413 0.61 -12.50 -4.40
N THR A 414 1.81 -12.18 -3.88
CA THR A 414 2.15 -12.43 -2.48
C THR A 414 1.31 -11.56 -1.56
N MET A 415 1.10 -10.28 -1.86
CA MET A 415 0.29 -9.40 -1.02
C MET A 415 -1.12 -9.95 -0.79
N GLN A 416 -1.77 -10.44 -1.85
CA GLN A 416 -3.10 -11.05 -1.73
C GLN A 416 -3.08 -12.31 -0.86
N THR A 417 -2.15 -13.24 -1.10
CA THR A 417 -2.08 -14.50 -0.34
C THR A 417 -1.62 -14.29 1.10
N LEU A 418 -0.83 -13.26 1.36
CA LEU A 418 -0.38 -12.87 2.69
C LEU A 418 -1.55 -12.43 3.58
N PHE A 419 -2.43 -11.56 3.10
CA PHE A 419 -3.58 -11.11 3.89
C PHE A 419 -4.58 -12.25 4.14
N ILE A 420 -4.79 -13.15 3.17
CA ILE A 420 -5.61 -14.35 3.39
C ILE A 420 -4.99 -15.24 4.47
N HIS A 421 -3.68 -15.48 4.41
CA HIS A 421 -2.97 -16.27 5.40
C HIS A 421 -2.97 -15.63 6.79
N TYR A 422 -2.77 -14.30 6.85
CA TYR A 422 -2.83 -13.54 8.10
C TYR A 422 -4.22 -13.68 8.76
N LYS A 423 -5.29 -13.51 7.98
CA LYS A 423 -6.67 -13.71 8.47
C LYS A 423 -6.85 -15.07 9.12
N ASP A 424 -6.43 -16.14 8.46
CA ASP A 424 -6.54 -17.50 8.97
C ASP A 424 -5.68 -17.73 10.23
N THR A 425 -4.50 -17.12 10.28
CA THR A 425 -3.55 -17.31 11.37
C THR A 425 -3.94 -16.51 12.60
N VAL A 426 -4.32 -15.23 12.44
CA VAL A 426 -4.69 -14.37 13.57
C VAL A 426 -5.95 -14.88 14.30
N ALA A 427 -6.91 -15.41 13.56
CA ALA A 427 -8.11 -15.99 14.15
C ALA A 427 -7.80 -17.28 14.96
N LYS A 428 -6.86 -18.11 14.47
CA LYS A 428 -6.46 -19.37 15.15
C LYS A 428 -5.58 -19.14 16.37
N THR A 429 -4.77 -18.09 16.36
CA THR A 429 -3.83 -17.78 17.45
C THR A 429 -4.43 -16.83 18.49
N ALA A 430 -5.66 -16.38 18.32
CA ALA A 430 -6.37 -15.58 19.32
C ALA A 430 -6.52 -16.38 20.63
N PRO A 431 -6.12 -15.82 21.78
CA PRO A 431 -6.15 -16.55 23.04
C PRO A 431 -7.57 -16.87 23.52
N ALA A 432 -8.54 -16.00 23.24
CA ALA A 432 -9.93 -16.12 23.64
C ALA A 432 -10.88 -15.56 22.58
N LYS A 433 -12.18 -15.87 22.69
CA LYS A 433 -13.22 -15.27 21.82
C LYS A 433 -13.47 -13.79 22.15
N TYR A 434 -13.28 -13.41 23.40
CA TYR A 434 -13.46 -12.04 23.86
C TYR A 434 -12.32 -11.65 24.78
N GLN A 435 -11.72 -10.49 24.51
CA GLN A 435 -10.85 -9.79 25.44
C GLN A 435 -11.54 -8.48 25.82
N TYR A 436 -12.03 -8.40 27.07
CA TYR A 436 -12.58 -7.18 27.61
C TYR A 436 -11.45 -6.37 28.24
N VAL A 437 -11.26 -5.13 27.80
CA VAL A 437 -10.40 -4.16 28.48
C VAL A 437 -11.31 -3.18 29.21
N LEU A 438 -11.09 -3.01 30.50
CA LEU A 438 -11.93 -2.22 31.39
C LEU A 438 -11.26 -0.89 31.75
N LYS A 439 -12.06 0.14 31.97
CA LYS A 439 -11.58 1.43 32.48
C LYS A 439 -11.18 1.34 33.95
N THR A 440 -11.95 0.60 34.74
CA THR A 440 -11.68 0.32 36.17
C THR A 440 -11.88 -1.16 36.46
N PRO A 441 -11.09 -1.76 37.38
CA PRO A 441 -11.29 -3.15 37.80
C PRO A 441 -12.72 -3.38 38.29
N THR A 442 -13.42 -4.33 37.69
CA THR A 442 -14.79 -4.72 38.07
C THR A 442 -14.89 -6.24 37.99
N GLU A 443 -15.38 -6.84 39.05
CA GLU A 443 -15.56 -8.29 39.15
C GLU A 443 -16.71 -8.76 38.26
N THR A 444 -16.56 -9.98 37.72
CA THR A 444 -17.60 -10.68 36.97
C THR A 444 -17.98 -11.97 37.70
N ALA A 445 -19.23 -12.37 37.56
CA ALA A 445 -19.72 -13.64 38.06
C ALA A 445 -19.21 -14.85 37.25
N ASN A 446 -18.69 -14.62 36.07
CA ASN A 446 -18.15 -15.68 35.21
C ASN A 446 -16.79 -16.15 35.73
N LYS A 447 -16.76 -17.37 36.30
CA LYS A 447 -15.53 -17.98 36.87
C LYS A 447 -14.50 -18.41 35.84
N ASP A 448 -14.89 -18.58 34.57
CA ASP A 448 -13.99 -18.96 33.46
C ASP A 448 -13.31 -17.74 32.81
N ALA A 449 -13.70 -16.53 33.21
CA ALA A 449 -13.07 -15.30 32.79
C ALA A 449 -11.72 -15.11 33.50
N GLU A 450 -10.62 -15.17 32.75
CA GLU A 450 -9.27 -15.02 33.28
C GLU A 450 -8.86 -13.55 33.36
N LYS A 451 -8.46 -13.11 34.56
CA LYS A 451 -7.98 -11.76 34.81
C LYS A 451 -6.56 -11.57 34.25
N ILE A 452 -6.36 -10.55 33.45
CA ILE A 452 -5.05 -10.12 32.99
C ILE A 452 -4.87 -8.61 33.19
N CYS A 453 -3.61 -8.16 33.15
CA CYS A 453 -3.27 -6.74 33.18
C CYS A 453 -2.83 -6.31 31.78
N VAL A 454 -3.31 -5.17 31.31
CA VAL A 454 -2.97 -4.65 29.97
C VAL A 454 -2.55 -3.19 30.08
N SER A 455 -1.46 -2.84 29.41
CA SER A 455 -1.02 -1.44 29.24
C SER A 455 -0.35 -1.30 27.87
N THR A 456 -0.25 -0.08 27.40
CA THR A 456 0.44 0.22 26.15
C THR A 456 1.64 1.11 26.43
N LEU A 457 2.79 0.74 25.88
CA LEU A 457 4.01 1.52 25.92
C LEU A 457 4.50 1.76 24.48
N LYS A 458 5.36 2.74 24.30
CA LYS A 458 5.98 3.07 23.01
C LYS A 458 7.36 2.45 22.90
N TYR A 459 7.66 1.92 21.72
CA TYR A 459 9.00 1.48 21.34
C TYR A 459 9.45 2.20 20.08
N LYS A 460 10.66 2.76 20.12
CA LYS A 460 11.30 3.37 18.95
C LYS A 460 12.70 2.81 18.79
N GLN A 461 12.94 2.21 17.62
CA GLN A 461 14.30 1.76 17.24
C GLN A 461 14.92 2.77 16.26
N LYS A 462 16.24 2.89 16.27
CA LYS A 462 16.98 3.70 15.31
C LYS A 462 16.74 3.18 13.88
N GLY A 463 16.32 4.07 12.98
CA GLY A 463 15.99 3.72 11.60
C GLY A 463 14.47 3.57 11.33
N PHE A 464 13.63 3.69 12.36
CA PHE A 464 12.18 3.78 12.23
C PHE A 464 11.72 5.21 12.49
N GLU A 465 10.82 5.72 11.64
CA GLU A 465 10.38 7.13 11.72
C GLU A 465 9.52 7.36 12.97
N ASN A 466 8.55 6.49 13.21
CA ASN A 466 7.59 6.62 14.28
C ASN A 466 7.79 5.56 15.36
N PRO A 467 7.45 5.83 16.64
CA PRO A 467 7.37 4.82 17.66
C PRO A 467 6.13 3.93 17.44
N ASP A 468 6.25 2.64 17.74
CA ASP A 468 5.14 1.69 17.73
C ASP A 468 4.53 1.52 19.11
N ASP A 469 3.24 1.21 19.13
CA ASP A 469 2.52 0.75 20.31
C ASP A 469 2.88 -0.70 20.62
N ILE A 470 3.33 -0.91 21.84
CA ILE A 470 3.68 -2.23 22.37
C ILE A 470 2.69 -2.56 23.50
N TYR A 471 1.93 -3.61 23.30
CA TYR A 471 1.01 -4.10 24.33
C TYR A 471 1.78 -4.86 25.39
N VAL A 472 1.75 -4.35 26.62
CA VAL A 472 2.35 -5.02 27.77
C VAL A 472 1.28 -5.79 28.49
N LEU A 473 1.44 -7.11 28.55
CA LEU A 473 0.46 -8.05 29.07
C LEU A 473 1.01 -8.72 30.33
N GLY A 474 0.38 -8.41 31.46
CA GLY A 474 0.61 -9.12 32.72
C GLY A 474 -0.28 -10.36 32.79
N VAL A 475 0.34 -11.54 32.66
CA VAL A 475 -0.37 -12.82 32.51
C VAL A 475 -0.15 -13.68 33.75
N PRO A 476 -1.15 -14.48 34.18
CA PRO A 476 -0.99 -15.47 35.26
C PRO A 476 0.10 -16.50 34.91
N ASP A 477 0.80 -17.02 35.92
CA ASP A 477 1.83 -18.06 35.73
C ASP A 477 1.30 -19.32 35.04
N LYS A 478 0.02 -19.61 35.20
CA LYS A 478 -0.71 -20.68 34.51
C LYS A 478 -1.98 -20.09 33.91
N SER A 479 -1.89 -19.67 32.67
CA SER A 479 -3.05 -19.17 31.92
C SER A 479 -3.82 -20.33 31.26
N ALA A 480 -5.15 -20.26 31.33
CA ALA A 480 -6.02 -21.19 30.60
C ALA A 480 -6.13 -20.83 29.11
N TYR A 481 -5.88 -19.58 28.78
CA TYR A 481 -6.07 -19.01 27.43
C TYR A 481 -4.80 -18.91 26.60
N TYR A 482 -3.66 -18.54 27.19
CA TYR A 482 -2.38 -18.48 26.48
C TYR A 482 -1.73 -19.87 26.38
N LYS A 483 -2.30 -20.69 25.50
CA LYS A 483 -1.82 -22.07 25.26
C LYS A 483 -0.40 -22.10 24.71
N ASN A 484 0.41 -23.07 25.16
CA ASN A 484 1.80 -23.28 24.71
C ASN A 484 2.74 -22.08 24.97
N MET A 485 2.35 -21.14 25.84
CA MET A 485 3.25 -20.05 26.23
C MET A 485 4.46 -20.63 27.00
N PRO A 486 5.69 -20.24 26.65
CA PRO A 486 6.87 -20.57 27.47
C PRO A 486 6.70 -20.06 28.90
N LYS A 487 7.37 -20.72 29.85
CA LYS A 487 7.35 -20.25 31.25
C LYS A 487 7.83 -18.81 31.34
N LEU A 488 7.02 -17.97 31.98
CA LEU A 488 7.39 -16.58 32.22
C LEU A 488 8.63 -16.50 33.10
N PRO A 489 9.59 -15.59 32.80
CA PRO A 489 10.79 -15.39 33.59
C PRO A 489 10.47 -15.06 35.06
N LYS A 490 11.27 -15.58 35.99
CA LYS A 490 11.09 -15.30 37.41
C LYS A 490 11.75 -14.01 37.89
N ASP A 491 12.73 -13.53 37.12
CA ASP A 491 13.42 -12.27 37.43
C ASP A 491 12.60 -11.05 36.97
N ASP A 492 12.84 -9.90 37.62
CA ASP A 492 12.10 -8.65 37.37
C ASP A 492 12.66 -7.83 36.19
N LYS A 493 13.59 -8.39 35.41
CA LYS A 493 14.24 -7.69 34.29
C LYS A 493 14.06 -8.40 32.96
N SER A 494 13.45 -9.57 32.96
CA SER A 494 13.27 -10.39 31.77
C SER A 494 11.79 -10.56 31.41
N VAL A 495 11.52 -10.59 30.11
CA VAL A 495 10.15 -10.70 29.55
C VAL A 495 10.15 -11.66 28.36
N LEU A 496 8.97 -12.20 28.01
CA LEU A 496 8.74 -12.78 26.70
C LEU A 496 8.20 -11.70 25.76
N VAL A 497 8.44 -11.87 24.48
CA VAL A 497 7.90 -10.96 23.45
C VAL A 497 7.14 -11.75 22.39
N SER A 498 6.25 -11.10 21.63
CA SER A 498 5.64 -11.74 20.47
C SER A 498 6.70 -12.03 19.40
N ASP A 499 6.54 -13.11 18.66
CA ASP A 499 7.42 -13.42 17.53
C ASP A 499 7.42 -12.32 16.46
N SER A 500 6.26 -11.68 16.24
CA SER A 500 6.10 -10.51 15.39
C SER A 500 6.98 -9.32 15.83
N TYR A 501 7.16 -9.14 17.14
CA TYR A 501 8.04 -8.10 17.68
C TYR A 501 9.51 -8.35 17.34
N LEU A 502 9.98 -9.62 17.49
CA LEU A 502 11.34 -10.01 17.10
C LEU A 502 11.60 -9.81 15.61
N GLN A 503 10.63 -10.21 14.77
CA GLN A 503 10.76 -10.14 13.31
C GLN A 503 10.79 -8.70 12.81
N LYS A 504 9.91 -7.84 13.30
CA LYS A 504 9.85 -6.43 12.88
C LYS A 504 11.17 -5.73 13.11
N TYR A 505 11.73 -5.89 14.29
CA TYR A 505 12.91 -5.14 14.74
C TYR A 505 14.23 -5.89 14.61
N ASP A 506 14.21 -7.12 14.07
CA ASP A 506 15.39 -7.97 13.91
C ASP A 506 16.11 -8.23 15.24
N LEU A 507 15.33 -8.41 16.31
CA LEU A 507 15.81 -8.66 17.66
C LEU A 507 15.99 -10.15 17.91
N LYS A 508 16.85 -10.46 18.86
CA LYS A 508 17.16 -11.84 19.28
C LYS A 508 16.89 -12.03 20.76
N VAL A 509 16.67 -13.28 21.15
CA VAL A 509 16.63 -13.65 22.56
C VAL A 509 17.97 -13.28 23.20
N GLY A 510 17.91 -12.54 24.30
CA GLY A 510 19.07 -11.98 25.00
C GLY A 510 19.23 -10.47 24.83
N ASP A 511 18.63 -9.88 23.80
CA ASP A 511 18.68 -8.42 23.56
C ASP A 511 17.90 -7.66 24.64
N ARG A 512 18.21 -6.37 24.78
CA ARG A 512 17.52 -5.46 25.69
C ARG A 512 16.63 -4.51 24.92
N ILE A 513 15.41 -4.33 25.40
CA ILE A 513 14.43 -3.38 24.87
C ILE A 513 14.17 -2.29 25.90
N LYS A 514 14.06 -1.05 25.44
CA LYS A 514 13.69 0.11 26.25
C LYS A 514 12.33 0.61 25.78
N LEU A 515 11.30 0.43 26.60
CA LEU A 515 9.94 0.91 26.37
C LEU A 515 9.74 2.23 27.11
N THR A 516 8.94 3.14 26.56
CA THR A 516 8.64 4.44 27.16
C THR A 516 7.13 4.63 27.24
N THR A 517 6.67 5.43 28.17
CA THR A 517 5.30 5.96 28.16
C THR A 517 5.10 6.88 26.98
N GLU A 518 3.85 7.20 26.62
CA GLU A 518 3.47 8.13 25.53
C GLU A 518 4.26 9.44 25.61
N TYR A 519 4.30 10.04 26.80
CA TYR A 519 4.96 11.33 27.04
C TYR A 519 6.45 11.22 27.42
N LYS A 520 7.04 10.00 27.39
CA LYS A 520 8.45 9.72 27.73
C LYS A 520 8.88 10.12 29.15
N ASP A 521 7.95 10.30 30.07
CA ASP A 521 8.18 10.60 31.47
C ASP A 521 8.74 9.41 32.27
N LYS A 522 8.35 8.19 31.88
CA LYS A 522 8.88 6.93 32.43
C LYS A 522 9.45 6.02 31.35
N SER A 523 10.46 5.23 31.69
CA SER A 523 11.01 4.22 30.78
C SER A 523 11.31 2.92 31.52
N TYR A 524 11.08 1.80 30.84
CA TYR A 524 11.23 0.46 31.32
C TYR A 524 12.24 -0.29 30.43
N THR A 525 13.21 -0.98 31.05
CA THR A 525 14.21 -1.72 30.29
C THR A 525 14.14 -3.20 30.66
N TYR A 526 13.87 -4.04 29.67
CA TYR A 526 13.75 -5.48 29.84
C TYR A 526 14.74 -6.24 28.94
N LYS A 527 15.13 -7.44 29.38
CA LYS A 527 15.86 -8.41 28.58
C LYS A 527 14.85 -9.40 27.97
N ILE A 528 15.00 -9.69 26.70
CA ILE A 528 14.19 -10.69 26.00
C ILE A 528 14.65 -12.08 26.43
N ALA A 529 13.83 -12.81 27.17
CA ALA A 529 14.11 -14.17 27.60
C ALA A 529 13.63 -15.25 26.62
N GLY A 530 12.69 -14.90 25.75
CA GLY A 530 12.12 -15.81 24.75
C GLY A 530 11.00 -15.15 23.97
N SER A 531 10.39 -15.90 23.08
CA SER A 531 9.25 -15.43 22.27
C SER A 531 8.04 -16.35 22.41
N TYR A 532 6.87 -15.78 22.12
CA TYR A 532 5.60 -16.49 22.07
C TYR A 532 4.91 -16.18 20.74
N GLU A 533 4.33 -17.20 20.11
CA GLU A 533 3.59 -17.03 18.85
C GLU A 533 2.28 -16.28 19.13
N TYR A 534 2.30 -14.98 18.84
CA TYR A 534 1.16 -14.09 19.06
C TYR A 534 1.07 -13.09 17.91
N LYS A 535 -0.03 -13.14 17.14
CA LYS A 535 -0.20 -12.38 15.89
C LYS A 535 -1.13 -11.18 16.02
N GLN A 536 -1.74 -10.97 17.19
CA GLN A 536 -2.71 -9.90 17.42
C GLN A 536 -2.05 -8.53 17.62
N GLY A 537 -0.73 -8.50 17.81
CA GLY A 537 0.01 -7.24 17.95
C GLY A 537 1.44 -7.41 18.44
N LEU A 538 2.18 -6.31 18.42
CA LEU A 538 3.52 -6.26 19.03
C LEU A 538 3.38 -6.26 20.54
N SER A 539 3.79 -7.34 21.20
CA SER A 539 3.47 -7.54 22.60
C SER A 539 4.66 -7.99 23.45
N VAL A 540 4.61 -7.61 24.71
CA VAL A 540 5.51 -8.03 25.78
C VAL A 540 4.67 -8.75 26.84
N PHE A 541 5.11 -9.94 27.23
CA PHE A 541 4.44 -10.77 28.23
C PHE A 541 5.30 -10.86 29.47
N MET A 542 4.70 -10.59 30.63
CA MET A 542 5.34 -10.67 31.93
C MET A 542 4.39 -11.23 32.98
N ARG A 543 4.92 -11.59 34.14
CA ARG A 543 4.06 -11.99 35.25
C ARG A 543 3.20 -10.82 35.77
N GLN A 544 2.00 -11.09 36.20
CA GLN A 544 1.13 -10.06 36.79
C GLN A 544 1.78 -9.32 37.97
N SER A 545 2.56 -10.02 38.78
CA SER A 545 3.29 -9.40 39.90
C SER A 545 4.33 -8.36 39.43
N LEU A 546 5.08 -8.67 38.39
CA LEU A 546 6.00 -7.72 37.80
C LEU A 546 5.29 -6.53 37.15
N PHE A 547 4.21 -6.79 36.42
CA PHE A 547 3.38 -5.73 35.82
C PHE A 547 2.87 -4.76 36.89
N ARG A 548 2.24 -5.28 37.98
CA ARG A 548 1.70 -4.45 39.05
C ARG A 548 2.77 -3.62 39.74
N LYS A 549 3.95 -4.19 39.94
CA LYS A 549 5.12 -3.51 40.49
C LYS A 549 5.59 -2.35 39.59
N ASP A 550 5.79 -2.61 38.30
CA ASP A 550 6.34 -1.64 37.38
C ASP A 550 5.36 -0.49 37.06
N PHE A 551 4.06 -0.78 37.07
CA PHE A 551 2.99 0.19 36.80
C PHE A 551 2.35 0.78 38.09
N ASP A 552 2.96 0.58 39.26
CA ASP A 552 2.50 1.11 40.53
C ASP A 552 1.02 0.74 40.83
N LYS A 553 0.66 -0.56 40.64
CA LYS A 553 -0.71 -1.07 40.84
C LYS A 553 -0.80 -1.95 42.09
N PRO A 554 -1.99 -2.00 42.77
CA PRO A 554 -2.25 -2.93 43.86
C PRO A 554 -2.06 -4.40 43.47
N ASP A 555 -1.81 -5.27 44.47
CA ASP A 555 -1.49 -6.69 44.22
C ASP A 555 -2.62 -7.51 43.59
N ASP A 556 -3.84 -7.08 43.70
CA ASP A 556 -5.05 -7.69 43.13
C ASP A 556 -5.55 -6.98 41.83
N TRP A 557 -4.87 -5.92 41.45
CA TRP A 557 -5.30 -5.10 40.32
C TRP A 557 -5.27 -5.85 38.99
N PHE A 558 -6.29 -5.66 38.21
CA PHE A 558 -6.42 -6.10 36.84
C PHE A 558 -7.30 -5.09 36.07
N ASN A 559 -7.24 -5.10 34.75
CA ASN A 559 -8.10 -4.27 33.91
C ASN A 559 -8.54 -4.99 32.62
N SER A 560 -8.39 -6.30 32.53
CA SER A 560 -8.84 -7.01 31.37
C SER A 560 -9.26 -8.45 31.72
N TYR A 561 -10.22 -8.96 30.95
CA TYR A 561 -10.65 -10.34 31.00
C TYR A 561 -10.44 -11.03 29.66
N LEU A 562 -9.97 -12.27 29.70
CA LEU A 562 -10.05 -13.22 28.58
C LEU A 562 -11.17 -14.20 28.85
N THR A 563 -12.08 -14.39 27.90
CA THR A 563 -13.23 -15.29 28.06
C THR A 563 -13.72 -15.79 26.69
N ASN A 564 -14.36 -16.96 26.69
CA ASN A 564 -15.05 -17.51 25.51
C ASN A 564 -16.55 -17.21 25.50
N GLU A 565 -17.09 -16.61 26.58
CA GLU A 565 -18.47 -16.22 26.72
C GLU A 565 -18.61 -14.70 26.89
N LYS A 566 -19.76 -14.15 26.48
CA LYS A 566 -20.03 -12.73 26.72
C LYS A 566 -20.26 -12.44 28.18
N LEU A 567 -19.63 -11.37 28.68
CA LEU A 567 -19.85 -10.86 30.04
C LEU A 567 -21.00 -9.84 29.98
N ASN A 568 -22.16 -10.22 30.58
CA ASN A 568 -23.35 -9.36 30.58
C ASN A 568 -23.53 -8.58 31.90
N ASP A 569 -22.69 -8.87 32.88
CA ASP A 569 -22.72 -8.30 34.24
C ASP A 569 -21.74 -7.12 34.43
N ILE A 570 -20.93 -6.81 33.38
CA ILE A 570 -20.06 -5.64 33.38
C ILE A 570 -20.79 -4.48 32.68
N PRO A 571 -20.95 -3.32 33.35
CA PRO A 571 -21.57 -2.15 32.74
C PRO A 571 -20.84 -1.69 31.49
N GLU A 572 -21.56 -1.40 30.40
CA GLU A 572 -20.95 -0.93 29.14
C GLU A 572 -20.12 0.35 29.33
N SER A 573 -20.53 1.22 30.27
CA SER A 573 -19.78 2.45 30.59
C SER A 573 -18.38 2.17 31.15
N ASN A 574 -18.14 1.01 31.75
CA ASN A 574 -16.83 0.60 32.23
C ASN A 574 -15.98 -0.18 31.23
N ILE A 575 -16.57 -0.61 30.14
CA ILE A 575 -15.83 -1.29 29.06
C ILE A 575 -15.10 -0.24 28.22
N HIS A 576 -13.78 -0.35 28.14
CA HIS A 576 -12.98 0.49 27.27
C HIS A 576 -13.04 -0.06 25.83
N VAL A 577 -12.73 -1.33 25.63
CA VAL A 577 -12.79 -2.02 24.34
C VAL A 577 -13.04 -3.52 24.53
N ILE A 578 -13.72 -4.13 23.58
CA ILE A 578 -13.85 -5.59 23.47
C ILE A 578 -13.14 -5.98 22.17
N ASN A 579 -12.07 -6.75 22.28
CA ASN A 579 -11.36 -7.29 21.12
C ASN A 579 -11.84 -8.71 20.86
N THR A 580 -12.18 -8.99 19.60
CA THR A 580 -12.59 -10.31 19.12
C THR A 580 -11.70 -10.78 17.97
N PRO A 581 -11.63 -12.08 17.65
CA PRO A 581 -10.92 -12.57 16.47
C PRO A 581 -11.41 -11.91 15.17
N GLU A 582 -12.69 -11.58 15.11
CA GLU A 582 -13.32 -10.89 13.98
C GLU A 582 -12.73 -9.49 13.78
N ASP A 583 -12.44 -8.75 14.85
CA ASP A 583 -11.84 -7.41 14.76
C ASP A 583 -10.43 -7.48 14.14
N TYR A 584 -9.64 -8.47 14.51
CA TYR A 584 -8.32 -8.68 13.91
C TYR A 584 -8.40 -9.12 12.45
N THR A 585 -9.42 -9.92 12.06
CA THR A 585 -9.60 -10.35 10.66
C THR A 585 -10.16 -9.24 9.79
N ALA A 586 -10.90 -8.29 10.35
CA ALA A 586 -11.46 -7.14 9.63
C ALA A 586 -10.37 -6.28 8.96
N ILE A 587 -9.17 -6.21 9.57
CA ILE A 587 -8.00 -5.54 8.97
C ILE A 587 -7.65 -6.17 7.62
N ALA A 588 -7.52 -7.50 7.58
CA ALA A 588 -7.18 -8.22 6.35
C ALA A 588 -8.28 -8.10 5.29
N ASP A 589 -9.54 -8.19 5.70
CA ASP A 589 -10.69 -8.04 4.79
C ASP A 589 -10.74 -6.64 4.19
N GLN A 590 -10.50 -5.60 4.97
CA GLN A 590 -10.45 -4.23 4.49
C GLN A 590 -9.31 -4.04 3.48
N MET A 591 -8.10 -4.54 3.77
CA MET A 591 -6.95 -4.46 2.87
C MET A 591 -7.19 -5.23 1.56
N LEU A 592 -7.76 -6.43 1.62
CA LEU A 592 -8.11 -7.21 0.44
C LEU A 592 -9.12 -6.47 -0.43
N ASN A 593 -10.19 -5.94 0.16
CA ASN A 593 -11.23 -5.23 -0.58
C ASN A 593 -10.71 -3.93 -1.23
N SER A 594 -9.82 -3.22 -0.54
CA SER A 594 -9.27 -1.97 -1.03
C SER A 594 -8.26 -2.17 -2.16
N MET A 595 -7.40 -3.18 -2.07
CA MET A 595 -6.20 -3.33 -2.91
C MET A 595 -6.30 -4.41 -3.99
N ALA A 596 -7.34 -5.28 -3.99
CA ALA A 596 -7.45 -6.42 -4.92
C ALA A 596 -7.30 -6.02 -6.40
N GLY A 597 -7.96 -4.95 -6.83
CA GLY A 597 -7.92 -4.47 -8.21
C GLY A 597 -6.52 -4.01 -8.66
N ILE A 598 -5.72 -3.44 -7.73
CA ILE A 598 -4.32 -3.08 -8.04
C ILE A 598 -3.46 -4.31 -8.20
N PHE A 599 -3.59 -5.28 -7.32
CA PHE A 599 -2.78 -6.50 -7.41
C PHE A 599 -3.02 -7.19 -8.76
N GLU A 600 -4.26 -7.32 -9.20
CA GLU A 600 -4.59 -7.88 -10.51
C GLU A 600 -4.00 -7.04 -11.66
N MET A 601 -4.09 -5.74 -11.58
CA MET A 601 -3.54 -4.83 -12.59
C MET A 601 -2.02 -4.93 -12.69
N VAL A 602 -1.30 -4.99 -11.57
CA VAL A 602 0.17 -5.14 -11.57
C VAL A 602 0.59 -6.46 -12.19
N VAL A 603 -0.15 -7.56 -11.96
CA VAL A 603 0.08 -8.84 -12.63
C VAL A 603 -0.09 -8.71 -14.13
N LEU A 604 -1.18 -8.07 -14.59
CA LEU A 604 -1.45 -7.86 -16.02
C LEU A 604 -0.35 -7.02 -16.69
N VAL A 605 0.02 -5.89 -16.08
CA VAL A 605 1.09 -5.01 -16.58
C VAL A 605 2.42 -5.76 -16.65
N SER A 606 2.75 -6.56 -15.64
CA SER A 606 3.98 -7.37 -15.61
C SER A 606 3.99 -8.43 -16.72
N ALA A 607 2.84 -9.07 -16.99
CA ALA A 607 2.71 -10.02 -18.08
C ALA A 607 2.91 -9.35 -19.46
N ILE A 608 2.28 -8.20 -19.68
CA ILE A 608 2.46 -7.41 -20.91
C ILE A 608 3.92 -6.98 -21.06
N MET A 609 4.56 -6.50 -20.00
CA MET A 609 5.99 -6.15 -20.02
C MET A 609 6.87 -7.35 -20.39
N SER A 610 6.60 -8.53 -19.84
CA SER A 610 7.32 -9.76 -20.15
C SER A 610 7.22 -10.11 -21.64
N ILE A 611 6.02 -9.98 -22.23
CA ILE A 611 5.80 -10.22 -23.67
C ILE A 611 6.63 -9.22 -24.51
N ILE A 612 6.53 -7.94 -24.19
CA ILE A 612 7.21 -6.88 -24.95
C ILE A 612 8.73 -7.06 -24.89
N LEU A 613 9.28 -7.29 -23.70
CA LEU A 613 10.72 -7.48 -23.47
C LEU A 613 11.25 -8.70 -24.22
N ALA A 614 10.59 -9.84 -24.07
CA ALA A 614 10.97 -11.05 -24.79
C ALA A 614 10.91 -10.88 -26.30
N TYR A 615 9.87 -10.21 -26.81
CA TYR A 615 9.73 -9.93 -28.22
C TYR A 615 10.82 -8.99 -28.76
N LEU A 616 11.02 -7.84 -28.10
CA LEU A 616 11.99 -6.83 -28.58
C LEU A 616 13.43 -7.37 -28.58
N VAL A 617 13.86 -8.00 -27.50
CA VAL A 617 15.23 -8.54 -27.41
C VAL A 617 15.46 -9.61 -28.47
N THR A 618 14.52 -10.54 -28.63
CA THR A 618 14.68 -11.59 -29.65
C THR A 618 14.58 -11.00 -31.08
N LYS A 619 13.73 -10.01 -31.31
CA LYS A 619 13.69 -9.31 -32.59
C LYS A 619 15.03 -8.70 -32.96
N VAL A 620 15.71 -8.01 -32.03
CA VAL A 620 17.06 -7.47 -32.22
C VAL A 620 18.06 -8.59 -32.55
N ILE A 621 17.99 -9.73 -31.91
CA ILE A 621 18.84 -10.89 -32.22
C ILE A 621 18.57 -11.39 -33.66
N LEU A 622 17.31 -11.52 -34.05
CA LEU A 622 16.91 -11.96 -35.42
C LEU A 622 17.38 -10.94 -36.44
N ASP A 623 17.15 -9.68 -36.20
CA ASP A 623 17.56 -8.58 -37.07
C ASP A 623 19.08 -8.50 -37.30
N ASN A 624 19.88 -8.76 -36.24
CA ASN A 624 21.34 -8.84 -36.32
C ASN A 624 21.83 -10.08 -37.08
N ASN A 625 20.97 -11.07 -37.34
CA ASN A 625 21.30 -12.29 -38.03
C ASN A 625 20.51 -12.47 -39.35
N VAL A 626 19.92 -11.41 -39.90
CA VAL A 626 19.08 -11.47 -41.11
C VAL A 626 19.81 -12.11 -42.30
N VAL A 627 21.07 -11.75 -42.58
CA VAL A 627 21.88 -12.34 -43.65
C VAL A 627 22.06 -13.83 -43.46
N SER A 628 22.41 -14.27 -42.24
CA SER A 628 22.55 -15.71 -41.91
C SER A 628 21.22 -16.45 -42.05
N ILE A 629 20.12 -15.83 -41.65
CA ILE A 629 18.76 -16.41 -41.79
C ILE A 629 18.39 -16.52 -43.27
N SER A 630 18.66 -15.52 -44.09
CA SER A 630 18.40 -15.53 -45.53
C SER A 630 19.22 -16.60 -46.24
N LEU A 631 20.52 -16.77 -45.90
CA LEU A 631 21.37 -17.85 -46.42
C LEU A 631 20.83 -19.24 -46.08
N ILE A 632 20.39 -19.44 -44.84
CA ILE A 632 19.77 -20.70 -44.38
C ILE A 632 18.46 -20.95 -45.14
N LYS A 633 17.67 -19.93 -45.48
CA LYS A 633 16.47 -20.02 -46.31
C LYS A 633 16.82 -20.44 -47.76
N ILE A 634 17.91 -19.87 -48.35
CA ILE A 634 18.40 -20.26 -49.69
C ILE A 634 18.81 -21.73 -49.71
N LEU A 635 19.39 -22.23 -48.63
CA LEU A 635 19.76 -23.65 -48.48
C LEU A 635 18.55 -24.62 -48.28
N GLY A 636 17.31 -24.10 -48.36
CA GLY A 636 16.10 -24.90 -48.36
C GLY A 636 15.48 -25.15 -46.97
N TYR A 637 16.04 -24.55 -45.89
CA TYR A 637 15.46 -24.71 -44.54
C TYR A 637 14.12 -24.00 -44.43
N ARG A 638 13.17 -24.66 -43.79
CA ARG A 638 11.84 -24.10 -43.51
C ARG A 638 11.91 -23.07 -42.40
N SER A 639 11.01 -22.08 -42.41
CA SER A 639 10.94 -21.04 -41.36
C SER A 639 10.77 -21.64 -39.96
N SER A 640 10.15 -22.83 -39.83
CA SER A 640 10.02 -23.53 -38.55
C SER A 640 11.35 -24.09 -38.03
N GLU A 641 12.23 -24.52 -38.92
CA GLU A 641 13.56 -25.04 -38.56
C GLU A 641 14.48 -23.88 -38.15
N ILE A 642 14.39 -22.75 -38.88
CA ILE A 642 15.08 -21.51 -38.50
C ILE A 642 14.62 -20.98 -37.14
N ALA A 643 13.30 -21.00 -36.88
CA ALA A 643 12.76 -20.66 -35.58
C ALA A 643 13.33 -21.54 -34.45
N LYS A 644 13.50 -22.86 -34.70
CA LYS A 644 14.14 -23.75 -33.71
C LYS A 644 15.59 -23.39 -33.40
N LEU A 645 16.30 -22.68 -34.25
CA LEU A 645 17.66 -22.22 -33.99
C LEU A 645 17.70 -20.98 -33.10
N TYR A 646 16.91 -19.96 -33.42
CA TYR A 646 16.96 -18.65 -32.76
C TYR A 646 15.97 -18.52 -31.62
N VAL A 647 14.69 -18.91 -31.81
CA VAL A 647 13.65 -18.76 -30.78
C VAL A 647 13.89 -19.71 -29.62
N ILE A 648 14.36 -20.95 -29.87
CA ILE A 648 14.71 -21.86 -28.75
C ILE A 648 15.92 -21.34 -27.98
N SER A 649 16.89 -20.67 -28.61
CA SER A 649 18.00 -20.04 -27.90
C SER A 649 17.48 -18.98 -26.91
N SER A 650 16.51 -18.17 -27.32
CA SER A 650 15.83 -17.20 -26.45
C SER A 650 14.98 -17.89 -25.38
N ALA A 651 14.31 -19.01 -25.72
CA ALA A 651 13.52 -19.79 -24.76
C ALA A 651 14.41 -20.37 -23.64
N ILE A 652 15.58 -20.88 -23.98
CA ILE A 652 16.53 -21.44 -22.98
C ILE A 652 16.93 -20.36 -21.99
N ILE A 653 17.32 -19.18 -22.46
CA ILE A 653 17.72 -18.06 -21.58
C ILE A 653 16.52 -17.56 -20.79
N PHE A 654 15.34 -17.47 -21.43
CA PHE A 654 14.10 -17.07 -20.73
C PHE A 654 13.77 -18.03 -19.59
N MET A 655 13.83 -19.34 -19.83
CA MET A 655 13.56 -20.36 -18.78
C MET A 655 14.59 -20.33 -17.67
N ILE A 656 15.89 -20.17 -17.98
CA ILE A 656 16.94 -20.00 -16.97
C ILE A 656 16.67 -18.72 -16.16
N SER A 657 16.32 -17.63 -16.83
CA SER A 657 15.98 -16.35 -16.17
C SER A 657 14.79 -16.51 -15.25
N LEU A 658 13.76 -17.22 -15.69
CA LEU A 658 12.54 -17.47 -14.94
C LEU A 658 12.81 -18.31 -13.68
N VAL A 659 13.62 -19.38 -13.79
CA VAL A 659 14.01 -20.19 -12.62
C VAL A 659 14.83 -19.36 -11.62
N LEU A 660 15.79 -18.57 -12.11
CA LEU A 660 16.62 -17.71 -11.25
C LEU A 660 15.82 -16.52 -10.69
N SER A 661 14.74 -16.10 -11.35
CA SER A 661 13.90 -15.00 -10.86
C SER A 661 13.16 -15.38 -9.55
N ILE A 662 12.92 -16.66 -9.29
CA ILE A 662 12.24 -17.10 -8.07
C ILE A 662 13.06 -16.74 -6.82
N PRO A 663 14.30 -17.22 -6.62
CA PRO A 663 15.07 -16.87 -5.42
C PRO A 663 15.45 -15.39 -5.38
N ILE A 664 15.75 -14.77 -6.53
CA ILE A 664 16.07 -13.35 -6.61
C ILE A 664 14.84 -12.51 -6.24
N GLY A 665 13.69 -12.79 -6.86
CA GLY A 665 12.44 -12.08 -6.62
C GLY A 665 11.94 -12.25 -5.18
N THR A 666 12.06 -13.45 -4.62
CA THR A 666 11.74 -13.71 -3.21
C THR A 666 12.59 -12.86 -2.27
N LYS A 667 13.90 -12.75 -2.54
CA LYS A 667 14.81 -11.94 -1.72
C LYS A 667 14.52 -10.44 -1.86
N ILE A 668 14.29 -9.97 -3.08
CA ILE A 668 13.87 -8.57 -3.33
C ILE A 668 12.55 -8.28 -2.62
N MET A 669 11.58 -9.19 -2.74
CA MET A 669 10.29 -9.09 -2.06
C MET A 669 10.44 -8.97 -0.54
N ALA A 670 11.24 -9.84 0.08
CA ALA A 670 11.46 -9.81 1.52
C ALA A 670 12.08 -8.48 2.00
N VAL A 671 13.07 -7.96 1.25
CA VAL A 671 13.70 -6.66 1.57
C VAL A 671 12.71 -5.50 1.37
N SER A 672 12.00 -5.48 0.23
CA SER A 672 11.01 -4.43 -0.06
C SER A 672 9.86 -4.45 0.95
N TYR A 673 9.38 -5.63 1.33
CA TYR A 673 8.35 -5.81 2.33
C TYR A 673 8.76 -5.22 3.68
N LYS A 674 9.97 -5.54 4.15
CA LYS A 674 10.50 -5.02 5.41
C LYS A 674 10.60 -3.48 5.40
N ILE A 675 11.05 -2.90 4.29
CA ILE A 675 11.13 -1.44 4.14
C ILE A 675 9.74 -0.81 4.15
N SER A 676 8.81 -1.34 3.36
CA SER A 676 7.45 -0.81 3.25
C SER A 676 6.66 -0.91 4.57
N THR A 677 6.84 -2.01 5.30
CA THR A 677 6.11 -2.25 6.56
C THR A 677 6.76 -1.60 7.78
N SER A 678 7.98 -1.09 7.66
CA SER A 678 8.67 -0.41 8.78
C SER A 678 7.96 0.85 9.26
N SER A 679 7.21 1.54 8.39
CA SER A 679 6.45 2.75 8.71
C SER A 679 5.03 2.50 9.24
N PHE A 680 4.53 1.25 9.12
CA PHE A 680 3.20 0.88 9.62
C PHE A 680 3.26 0.46 11.09
N SER A 681 2.25 0.80 11.87
CA SER A 681 2.07 0.27 13.22
C SER A 681 1.71 -1.22 13.16
N GLY A 682 2.30 -2.03 14.05
CA GLY A 682 2.12 -3.49 14.04
C GLY A 682 3.05 -4.22 13.08
N TRP A 683 2.78 -5.49 12.85
CA TRP A 683 3.52 -6.37 11.96
C TRP A 683 2.67 -7.53 11.45
N VAL A 684 2.77 -7.81 10.17
CA VAL A 684 2.22 -9.01 9.53
C VAL A 684 3.38 -9.83 8.98
N ASP A 685 3.44 -11.10 9.31
CA ASP A 685 4.54 -11.97 8.88
C ASP A 685 4.51 -12.19 7.36
N LEU A 686 5.66 -12.03 6.72
CA LEU A 686 5.75 -12.30 5.29
C LEU A 686 5.50 -13.78 5.00
N TYR A 687 4.42 -14.08 4.32
CA TYR A 687 4.07 -15.41 3.85
C TYR A 687 3.97 -15.45 2.34
N ILE A 688 4.75 -16.31 1.70
CA ILE A 688 4.73 -16.51 0.25
C ILE A 688 4.24 -17.93 -0.04
N SER A 689 3.02 -18.03 -0.53
CA SER A 689 2.43 -19.32 -0.88
C SER A 689 3.13 -19.96 -2.09
N THR A 690 3.29 -21.26 -2.09
CA THR A 690 3.80 -22.02 -3.26
C THR A 690 2.98 -21.75 -4.53
N SER A 691 1.68 -21.49 -4.38
CA SER A 691 0.80 -21.13 -5.50
C SER A 691 1.23 -19.85 -6.24
N VAL A 692 1.87 -18.89 -5.56
CA VAL A 692 2.40 -17.67 -6.17
C VAL A 692 3.48 -18.01 -7.18
N TYR A 693 4.42 -18.87 -6.81
CA TYR A 693 5.49 -19.29 -7.71
C TYR A 693 4.96 -20.04 -8.93
N VAL A 694 4.02 -20.98 -8.72
CA VAL A 694 3.40 -21.75 -9.79
C VAL A 694 2.64 -20.83 -10.75
N LYS A 695 1.83 -19.91 -10.25
CA LYS A 695 1.10 -18.94 -11.07
C LYS A 695 2.05 -18.03 -11.84
N THR A 696 3.11 -17.53 -11.20
CA THR A 696 4.14 -16.71 -11.87
C THR A 696 4.81 -17.48 -13.01
N LEU A 697 5.18 -18.74 -12.79
CA LEU A 697 5.75 -19.59 -13.84
C LEU A 697 4.78 -19.77 -15.01
N ILE A 698 3.52 -20.10 -14.75
CA ILE A 698 2.50 -20.32 -15.80
C ILE A 698 2.29 -19.04 -16.63
N ILE A 699 2.08 -17.89 -15.97
CA ILE A 699 1.83 -16.63 -16.67
C ILE A 699 3.06 -16.19 -17.47
N SER A 700 4.27 -16.34 -16.92
CA SER A 700 5.51 -15.99 -17.62
C SER A 700 5.75 -16.88 -18.84
N VAL A 701 5.53 -18.19 -18.72
CA VAL A 701 5.63 -19.12 -19.85
C VAL A 701 4.59 -18.79 -20.93
N ALA A 702 3.34 -18.53 -20.54
CA ALA A 702 2.30 -18.09 -21.48
C ALA A 702 2.69 -16.79 -22.20
N SER A 703 3.24 -15.82 -21.48
CA SER A 703 3.76 -14.58 -22.05
C SER A 703 4.88 -14.83 -23.06
N PHE A 704 5.80 -15.76 -22.77
CA PHE A 704 6.84 -16.14 -23.71
C PHE A 704 6.29 -16.84 -24.95
N VAL A 705 5.30 -17.71 -24.82
CA VAL A 705 4.65 -18.39 -25.98
C VAL A 705 4.02 -17.36 -26.91
N VAL A 706 3.33 -16.34 -26.39
CA VAL A 706 2.80 -15.22 -27.19
C VAL A 706 3.94 -14.50 -27.93
N SER A 707 5.02 -14.16 -27.22
CA SER A 707 6.20 -13.53 -27.81
C SER A 707 6.82 -14.42 -28.90
N ALA A 708 6.97 -15.71 -28.68
CA ALA A 708 7.51 -16.66 -29.65
C ALA A 708 6.65 -16.77 -30.93
N ALA A 709 5.32 -16.71 -30.79
CA ALA A 709 4.41 -16.68 -31.95
C ALA A 709 4.60 -15.41 -32.79
N LEU A 710 4.80 -14.25 -32.16
CA LEU A 710 5.11 -12.99 -32.85
C LEU A 710 6.47 -13.04 -33.56
N GLN A 711 7.48 -13.63 -32.92
CA GLN A 711 8.82 -13.84 -33.50
C GLN A 711 8.79 -14.77 -34.70
N PHE A 712 8.00 -15.84 -34.65
CA PHE A 712 7.82 -16.75 -35.77
C PHE A 712 7.22 -16.02 -36.99
N ARG A 713 6.23 -15.14 -36.77
CA ARG A 713 5.70 -14.28 -37.85
C ARG A 713 6.77 -13.37 -38.44
N HIS A 714 7.66 -12.83 -37.60
CA HIS A 714 8.77 -11.99 -38.05
C HIS A 714 9.77 -12.77 -38.92
N ILE A 715 10.18 -13.98 -38.51
CA ILE A 715 11.06 -14.87 -39.29
C ILE A 715 10.48 -15.17 -40.70
N LYS A 716 9.17 -15.42 -40.79
CA LYS A 716 8.50 -15.64 -42.07
C LYS A 716 8.66 -14.45 -43.03
N ARG A 717 8.64 -13.23 -42.53
CA ARG A 717 8.70 -11.98 -43.29
C ARG A 717 10.13 -11.58 -43.75
N ILE A 718 11.18 -12.21 -43.21
CA ILE A 718 12.56 -11.93 -43.65
C ILE A 718 12.74 -12.38 -45.11
N PRO A 719 13.08 -11.45 -46.06
CA PRO A 719 13.19 -11.76 -47.47
C PRO A 719 14.47 -12.56 -47.77
N ILE A 720 14.39 -13.46 -48.75
CA ILE A 720 15.54 -14.25 -49.20
C ILE A 720 16.57 -13.36 -49.92
N SER A 721 16.11 -12.33 -50.61
CA SER A 721 16.95 -11.38 -51.38
C SER A 721 17.96 -10.60 -50.53
N GLU A 722 17.80 -10.52 -49.20
CA GLU A 722 18.73 -9.78 -48.32
C GLU A 722 20.14 -10.40 -48.28
N ALA A 723 20.24 -11.72 -48.52
CA ALA A 723 21.53 -12.40 -48.64
C ALA A 723 22.29 -12.06 -49.95
N LEU A 724 21.56 -11.67 -51.00
CA LEU A 724 22.12 -11.32 -52.29
C LEU A 724 22.60 -9.87 -52.36
N LYS A 725 21.92 -8.96 -51.67
CA LYS A 725 22.27 -7.52 -51.60
C LYS A 725 23.61 -7.21 -50.92
N ASN A 726 24.14 -8.11 -50.09
CA ASN A 726 25.40 -7.88 -49.36
C ASN A 726 26.64 -8.47 -50.08
N ASN A 727 26.50 -9.07 -51.26
CA ASN A 727 27.62 -9.58 -52.03
C ASN A 727 27.96 -8.69 -53.24
N GLU A 728 27.24 -7.58 -53.41
CA GLU A 728 27.62 -6.46 -54.26
C GLU A 728 28.12 -5.30 -53.37
#